data_5fa7165f955f2c5a2abccc9b11363c69
#
_entry.id   5fa7165f955f2c5a2abccc9b11363c69
#
_cell.length_a   1.000
_cell.length_b   1.000
_cell.length_c   1.000
_cell.angle_alpha   90.00
_cell.angle_beta   90.00
_cell.angle_gamma   90.00
#
_symmetry.space_group_name_H-M   'P 1'
#
loop_
_entity.id
_entity.type
_entity.pdbx_description
1 polymer ?
#
loop_
_entity_poly.entity_id
_entity_poly.type
_entity_poly.pdbx_seq_one_letter_code
_entity_poly.pdbx_strand_id
1 'polypeptide(L)'
;MPSVIDYQGKDYPRNIRVEDAQYQVGTWGSYKVPFTFATNGRPYLEQYKTKSGIWFLDLRKPSNVPKALRGWMSPENLLDLLGKDIDAGNRALEQMPFDLLRDKDGLNLRDYQLRAIQAAEQAIMGGKNTALLAMATGTGKTRTVLGMIYRFLKTGRFKRILFLVDRTALGEQALDVFKEVKLEDLMPLADIYNVKGLEDKEIERETRIQVATVQGMVKRILYNDGETMPAVSDYDLIIIDEAHRGYLLDKEMGDTELLYRDQRDYQSKYRSVIEYFDAVKIALTATPALQTTEIFGQPVFKYTYREAVIEGYLVDHDAPHDLHTKLRDEGIHYQSGDTVTVYDPVTGEITNSELLNDELNFDVEQFNKKVITRPFNEAVLGEIAKDIDPENPEEQGKTLIYAVDDQHADMIVDILKNIYSEYGVDNDAIMKITGSVGGGNPKKVQEAIKRFKNERYPSIAVTVDLLTTGIDVPEITNLVFLRRVKSRILFEQMLGRATRLCPKIHKTHFEIYDPVGVYESLEAVNTMKPVVANPSASFGQLLDGLEVLEDKKQVEYQIDQIIAKLQRKKRKLDGKTMEHFVSMTGGMDPTQFIQQLEQEPPQQARNRILAHRDLFELLGETRANGGRPVVISDAPDELVSHTRGYGTGSRPEDYLDAFADYVKTHINEIAALNIVCTRPKELTRASLKDLRLTLDREGFTTQQLNTAISELTNEEMAADIISLIRRYAIGSTLISHEARIRRAVDKLKKAHKFTAIEQKWIGRMEKYLMEESVLNVGVFDEDTRFRSEGGFKKIDRIFQNKLESIVLELNEYLYDDGGRSA
;
A
#
# COMPACT_ATOMS: atom_id res chain seq x y z
N MET A 1 6.33 -40.85 -4.22
CA MET A 1 5.51 -40.83 -2.98
C MET A 1 4.01 -40.65 -3.30
N PRO A 2 3.55 -39.70 -4.18
CA PRO A 2 2.10 -39.58 -4.48
C PRO A 2 1.46 -40.89 -4.92
N SER A 3 2.10 -41.63 -5.80
CA SER A 3 1.60 -42.95 -6.23
C SER A 3 1.55 -44.00 -5.11
N VAL A 4 2.49 -43.95 -4.15
CA VAL A 4 2.49 -44.89 -3.02
C VAL A 4 1.30 -44.62 -2.10
N ILE A 5 0.98 -43.32 -1.79
CA ILE A 5 -0.15 -42.98 -0.94
C ILE A 5 -1.49 -43.20 -1.67
N ASP A 6 -1.51 -43.03 -2.98
CA ASP A 6 -2.74 -43.16 -3.78
C ASP A 6 -3.12 -44.65 -4.02
N TYR A 7 -2.16 -45.53 -4.08
CA TYR A 7 -2.40 -46.99 -4.24
C TYR A 7 -2.27 -47.72 -2.91
N GLN A 8 -1.03 -47.90 -2.42
CA GLN A 8 -0.80 -48.69 -1.20
C GLN A 8 -1.38 -48.03 0.06
N GLY A 9 -1.26 -46.66 0.17
CA GLY A 9 -1.81 -45.91 1.29
C GLY A 9 -3.35 -45.99 1.38
N LYS A 10 -4.06 -46.24 0.28
CA LYS A 10 -5.51 -46.46 0.27
C LYS A 10 -5.88 -47.92 0.54
N ASP A 11 -5.02 -48.90 0.23
CA ASP A 11 -5.31 -50.32 0.45
C ASP A 11 -5.26 -50.70 1.92
N TYR A 12 -4.32 -50.19 2.69
CA TYR A 12 -4.24 -50.46 4.15
C TYR A 12 -5.53 -50.05 4.88
N PRO A 13 -6.07 -48.84 4.76
CA PRO A 13 -7.33 -48.44 5.37
C PRO A 13 -8.56 -49.29 4.97
N ARG A 14 -8.55 -49.90 3.78
CA ARG A 14 -9.62 -50.81 3.30
C ARG A 14 -9.52 -52.16 3.93
N ASN A 15 -8.29 -52.67 4.09
CA ASN A 15 -8.01 -54.06 4.40
C ASN A 15 -7.61 -54.27 5.88
N ILE A 16 -8.02 -53.38 6.81
CA ILE A 16 -7.81 -53.60 8.26
C ILE A 16 -8.49 -54.91 8.65
N ARG A 17 -7.71 -55.83 9.29
CA ARG A 17 -8.19 -57.14 9.68
C ARG A 17 -9.16 -57.06 10.87
N VAL A 18 -10.01 -58.06 11.03
CA VAL A 18 -10.97 -58.15 12.14
C VAL A 18 -10.26 -58.16 13.50
N GLU A 19 -9.07 -58.73 13.53
CA GLU A 19 -8.21 -58.78 14.75
C GLU A 19 -7.77 -57.37 15.19
N ASP A 20 -7.66 -56.45 14.23
CA ASP A 20 -7.25 -55.05 14.46
C ASP A 20 -8.46 -54.10 14.55
N ALA A 21 -9.67 -54.60 14.70
CA ALA A 21 -10.89 -53.81 14.71
C ALA A 21 -10.93 -52.72 15.81
N GLN A 22 -10.17 -52.95 16.90
CA GLN A 22 -9.99 -51.93 17.97
C GLN A 22 -9.35 -50.63 17.51
N TYR A 23 -8.63 -50.61 16.38
CA TYR A 23 -8.04 -49.41 15.76
C TYR A 23 -8.94 -48.75 14.72
N GLN A 24 -10.15 -49.25 14.51
CA GLN A 24 -11.10 -48.59 13.59
C GLN A 24 -11.76 -47.43 14.29
N VAL A 25 -11.65 -46.23 13.70
CA VAL A 25 -12.20 -44.99 14.26
C VAL A 25 -13.59 -44.70 13.69
N GLY A 26 -13.97 -45.31 12.60
CA GLY A 26 -15.22 -45.08 11.92
C GLY A 26 -15.21 -45.69 10.51
N THR A 27 -16.16 -45.31 9.67
CA THR A 27 -16.26 -45.73 8.29
C THR A 27 -16.46 -44.54 7.36
N TRP A 28 -15.62 -44.46 6.30
CA TRP A 28 -15.69 -43.43 5.25
C TRP A 28 -15.69 -44.13 3.89
N GLY A 29 -16.87 -44.43 3.39
CA GLY A 29 -17.00 -45.31 2.22
C GLY A 29 -16.41 -46.71 2.46
N SER A 30 -15.39 -47.08 1.70
CA SER A 30 -14.67 -48.35 1.88
C SER A 30 -13.52 -48.30 2.89
N TYR A 31 -13.26 -47.13 3.49
CA TYR A 31 -12.11 -46.92 4.40
C TYR A 31 -12.56 -47.05 5.87
N LYS A 32 -11.72 -47.66 6.68
CA LYS A 32 -11.97 -47.88 8.13
C LYS A 32 -11.22 -46.93 9.04
N VAL A 33 -10.33 -46.09 8.46
CA VAL A 33 -9.66 -44.96 9.14
C VAL A 33 -9.73 -43.72 8.25
N PRO A 34 -9.74 -42.53 8.83
CA PRO A 34 -9.99 -41.29 8.07
C PRO A 34 -8.76 -40.73 7.36
N PHE A 35 -7.57 -41.04 7.88
CA PHE A 35 -6.32 -40.43 7.45
C PHE A 35 -5.26 -41.48 7.12
N THR A 36 -4.46 -41.25 6.11
CA THR A 36 -3.31 -42.08 5.76
C THR A 36 -2.09 -41.23 5.47
N PHE A 37 -0.91 -41.75 5.85
CA PHE A 37 0.37 -41.13 5.63
C PHE A 37 1.29 -42.08 4.87
N ALA A 38 2.19 -41.50 4.05
CA ALA A 38 3.27 -42.18 3.39
C ALA A 38 4.56 -41.36 3.48
N THR A 39 5.65 -42.00 3.87
CA THR A 39 6.97 -41.37 3.92
C THR A 39 8.04 -42.38 3.58
N ASN A 40 9.20 -41.92 3.11
CA ASN A 40 10.42 -42.70 2.94
C ASN A 40 11.54 -42.27 3.89
N GLY A 41 11.19 -41.49 4.95
CA GLY A 41 12.13 -41.02 5.95
C GLY A 41 13.02 -39.86 5.47
N ARG A 42 12.88 -39.39 4.24
CA ARG A 42 13.64 -38.23 3.76
C ARG A 42 12.94 -36.92 4.14
N PRO A 43 13.68 -35.90 4.63
CA PRO A 43 13.11 -34.59 4.88
C PRO A 43 12.54 -33.99 3.58
N TYR A 44 11.57 -33.10 3.72
CA TYR A 44 10.98 -32.42 2.57
C TYR A 44 12.02 -31.57 1.84
N LEU A 45 12.14 -31.80 0.52
CA LEU A 45 12.99 -31.05 -0.37
C LEU A 45 12.16 -30.61 -1.58
N GLU A 46 12.07 -29.29 -1.82
CA GLU A 46 11.25 -28.72 -2.90
C GLU A 46 11.66 -29.28 -4.29
N GLN A 47 12.96 -29.43 -4.53
CA GLN A 47 13.48 -30.00 -5.78
C GLN A 47 13.07 -31.48 -6.00
N TYR A 48 12.79 -32.19 -4.92
CA TYR A 48 12.38 -33.60 -4.92
C TYR A 48 11.05 -33.81 -4.23
N LYS A 49 10.13 -32.85 -4.32
CA LYS A 49 8.85 -32.89 -3.61
C LYS A 49 8.07 -34.22 -3.78
N THR A 50 8.12 -34.82 -4.95
CA THR A 50 7.46 -36.10 -5.22
C THR A 50 8.16 -37.33 -4.61
N LYS A 51 9.41 -37.16 -4.12
CA LYS A 51 10.26 -38.26 -3.58
C LYS A 51 10.75 -37.99 -2.16
N SER A 52 10.20 -36.98 -1.47
CA SER A 52 10.62 -36.54 -0.14
C SER A 52 9.43 -36.10 0.71
N GLY A 53 9.66 -35.88 2.00
CA GLY A 53 8.66 -35.42 2.95
C GLY A 53 7.68 -36.51 3.41
N ILE A 54 6.67 -36.04 4.11
CA ILE A 54 5.55 -36.82 4.62
C ILE A 54 4.34 -36.51 3.75
N TRP A 55 3.79 -37.54 3.13
CA TRP A 55 2.59 -37.41 2.31
C TRP A 55 1.36 -37.78 3.12
N PHE A 56 0.33 -36.95 3.05
CA PHE A 56 -0.91 -37.07 3.80
C PHE A 56 -2.09 -37.12 2.82
N LEU A 57 -3.07 -38.00 3.13
CA LEU A 57 -4.33 -38.05 2.45
C LEU A 57 -5.48 -38.19 3.44
N ASP A 58 -6.43 -37.31 3.37
CA ASP A 58 -7.71 -37.38 4.08
C ASP A 58 -8.69 -38.19 3.24
N LEU A 59 -9.04 -39.36 3.72
CA LEU A 59 -9.91 -40.35 3.03
C LEU A 59 -11.40 -40.07 3.22
N ARG A 60 -11.79 -39.09 4.02
CA ARG A 60 -13.19 -38.81 4.36
C ARG A 60 -13.99 -38.32 3.14
N LYS A 61 -13.34 -37.67 2.18
CA LYS A 61 -13.95 -37.22 0.92
C LYS A 61 -13.18 -37.79 -0.27
N PRO A 62 -13.88 -38.44 -1.25
CA PRO A 62 -13.25 -39.00 -2.44
C PRO A 62 -12.51 -37.98 -3.30
N SER A 63 -12.90 -36.70 -3.22
CA SER A 63 -12.32 -35.58 -3.96
C SER A 63 -10.96 -35.11 -3.39
N ASN A 64 -10.60 -35.55 -2.18
CA ASN A 64 -9.35 -35.14 -1.57
C ASN A 64 -8.15 -35.75 -2.31
N VAL A 65 -7.12 -34.97 -2.52
CA VAL A 65 -5.87 -35.36 -3.19
C VAL A 65 -4.72 -35.46 -2.20
N PRO A 66 -3.74 -36.36 -2.43
CA PRO A 66 -2.56 -36.43 -1.59
C PRO A 66 -1.77 -35.10 -1.59
N LYS A 67 -1.28 -34.68 -0.42
CA LYS A 67 -0.44 -33.49 -0.24
C LYS A 67 0.82 -33.82 0.55
N ALA A 68 1.92 -33.15 0.21
CA ALA A 68 3.17 -33.26 0.95
C ALA A 68 3.16 -32.27 2.14
N LEU A 69 3.52 -32.78 3.32
CA LEU A 69 3.70 -32.00 4.53
C LEU A 69 5.19 -31.82 4.85
N ARG A 70 5.53 -30.73 5.48
CA ARG A 70 6.91 -30.45 5.93
C ARG A 70 7.26 -31.09 7.27
N GLY A 71 6.26 -31.63 7.99
CA GLY A 71 6.41 -32.31 9.27
C GLY A 71 5.20 -33.18 9.58
N TRP A 72 5.21 -33.83 10.75
CA TRP A 72 4.09 -34.62 11.27
C TRP A 72 3.01 -33.73 11.86
N MET A 73 1.76 -34.14 11.73
CA MET A 73 0.66 -33.61 12.51
C MET A 73 0.71 -34.14 13.94
N SER A 74 0.34 -33.36 14.95
CA SER A 74 0.19 -33.87 16.30
C SER A 74 -1.06 -34.76 16.42
N PRO A 75 -1.08 -35.73 17.37
CA PRO A 75 -2.28 -36.53 17.59
C PRO A 75 -3.51 -35.71 17.92
N GLU A 76 -3.37 -34.66 18.72
CA GLU A 76 -4.45 -33.74 19.10
C GLU A 76 -5.01 -33.02 17.88
N ASN A 77 -4.13 -32.56 17.00
CA ASN A 77 -4.53 -31.87 15.76
C ASN A 77 -5.23 -32.82 14.77
N LEU A 78 -4.86 -34.11 14.75
CA LEU A 78 -5.59 -35.13 13.99
C LEU A 78 -7.00 -35.36 14.54
N LEU A 79 -7.18 -35.38 15.87
CA LEU A 79 -8.51 -35.45 16.51
C LEU A 79 -9.33 -34.20 16.21
N ASP A 80 -8.72 -33.02 16.24
CA ASP A 80 -9.37 -31.77 15.87
C ASP A 80 -9.80 -31.78 14.40
N LEU A 81 -8.95 -32.28 13.50
CA LEU A 81 -9.28 -32.45 12.08
C LEU A 81 -10.41 -33.47 11.86
N LEU A 82 -10.41 -34.55 12.63
CA LEU A 82 -11.47 -35.56 12.58
C LEU A 82 -12.85 -34.98 12.95
N GLY A 83 -12.89 -34.17 14.01
CA GLY A 83 -14.12 -33.49 14.47
C GLY A 83 -14.55 -32.29 13.62
N LYS A 84 -13.73 -31.85 12.68
CA LYS A 84 -13.99 -30.63 11.87
C LYS A 84 -14.94 -30.93 10.71
N ASP A 85 -16.11 -30.30 10.71
CA ASP A 85 -17.05 -30.26 9.58
C ASP A 85 -16.92 -28.93 8.82
N ILE A 86 -16.12 -28.96 7.74
CA ILE A 86 -15.87 -27.79 6.90
C ILE A 86 -17.16 -27.32 6.22
N ASP A 87 -18.02 -28.24 5.80
CA ASP A 87 -19.25 -27.91 5.07
C ASP A 87 -20.29 -27.27 6.00
N ALA A 88 -20.37 -27.72 7.26
CA ALA A 88 -21.17 -27.05 8.29
C ALA A 88 -20.64 -25.65 8.59
N GLY A 89 -19.32 -25.50 8.75
CA GLY A 89 -18.69 -24.19 8.94
C GLY A 89 -18.93 -23.23 7.76
N ASN A 90 -18.87 -23.71 6.52
CA ASN A 90 -19.17 -22.91 5.34
C ASN A 90 -20.64 -22.47 5.31
N ARG A 91 -21.59 -23.38 5.59
CA ARG A 91 -23.02 -23.02 5.69
C ARG A 91 -23.31 -22.01 6.79
N ALA A 92 -22.69 -22.18 7.96
CA ALA A 92 -22.83 -21.23 9.06
C ALA A 92 -22.27 -19.85 8.69
N LEU A 93 -21.14 -19.81 7.98
CA LEU A 93 -20.51 -18.57 7.51
C LEU A 93 -21.40 -17.83 6.50
N GLU A 94 -22.00 -18.55 5.55
CA GLU A 94 -22.91 -18.02 4.55
C GLU A 94 -24.20 -17.45 5.17
N GLN A 95 -24.71 -18.09 6.22
CA GLN A 95 -25.94 -17.67 6.93
C GLN A 95 -25.70 -16.56 7.96
N MET A 96 -24.47 -16.34 8.42
CA MET A 96 -24.16 -15.36 9.44
C MET A 96 -24.30 -13.92 8.90
N PRO A 97 -25.21 -13.10 9.47
CA PRO A 97 -25.39 -11.72 9.00
C PRO A 97 -24.18 -10.84 9.29
N PHE A 98 -24.08 -9.71 8.57
CA PHE A 98 -23.01 -8.73 8.72
C PHE A 98 -23.39 -7.57 9.66
N ASP A 99 -24.62 -7.56 10.19
CA ASP A 99 -25.17 -6.40 10.93
C ASP A 99 -24.32 -6.04 12.16
N LEU A 100 -23.82 -7.04 12.90
CA LEU A 100 -22.96 -6.82 14.06
C LEU A 100 -21.63 -6.10 13.68
N LEU A 101 -21.09 -6.37 12.50
CA LEU A 101 -19.86 -5.72 12.03
C LEU A 101 -20.11 -4.27 11.60
N ARG A 102 -21.35 -3.88 11.31
CA ARG A 102 -21.78 -2.52 10.94
C ARG A 102 -22.16 -1.68 12.14
N ASP A 103 -22.34 -2.30 13.31
CA ASP A 103 -22.77 -1.61 14.50
C ASP A 103 -21.79 -0.48 14.87
N LYS A 104 -22.35 0.73 15.14
CA LYS A 104 -21.58 1.92 15.50
C LYS A 104 -20.88 1.78 16.84
N ASP A 105 -21.46 1.05 17.75
CA ASP A 105 -20.90 0.77 19.07
C ASP A 105 -19.91 -0.43 19.05
N GLY A 106 -19.82 -1.12 17.90
CA GLY A 106 -18.94 -2.25 17.64
C GLY A 106 -17.78 -1.92 16.68
N LEU A 107 -17.56 -2.79 15.69
CA LEU A 107 -16.50 -2.62 14.69
C LEU A 107 -16.72 -1.44 13.75
N ASN A 108 -17.99 -1.07 13.51
CA ASN A 108 -18.37 0.01 12.60
C ASN A 108 -17.65 -0.10 11.23
N LEU A 109 -17.70 -1.31 10.64
CA LEU A 109 -17.04 -1.56 9.36
C LEU A 109 -17.79 -0.86 8.21
N ARG A 110 -17.00 -0.27 7.35
CA ARG A 110 -17.45 0.39 6.12
C ARG A 110 -17.81 -0.65 5.06
N ASP A 111 -18.65 -0.30 4.10
CA ASP A 111 -19.15 -1.24 3.08
C ASP A 111 -18.03 -1.91 2.27
N TYR A 112 -16.95 -1.20 1.94
CA TYR A 112 -15.81 -1.81 1.24
C TYR A 112 -15.07 -2.85 2.09
N GLN A 113 -15.02 -2.67 3.42
CA GLN A 113 -14.40 -3.65 4.34
C GLN A 113 -15.26 -4.91 4.42
N LEU A 114 -16.60 -4.76 4.44
CA LEU A 114 -17.51 -5.90 4.39
C LEU A 114 -17.41 -6.65 3.05
N ARG A 115 -17.30 -5.94 1.93
CA ARG A 115 -17.06 -6.55 0.61
C ARG A 115 -15.73 -7.31 0.57
N ALA A 116 -14.68 -6.80 1.23
CA ALA A 116 -13.39 -7.50 1.34
C ALA A 116 -13.52 -8.81 2.11
N ILE A 117 -14.25 -8.81 3.24
CA ILE A 117 -14.54 -10.01 4.03
C ILE A 117 -15.33 -11.01 3.18
N GLN A 118 -16.42 -10.57 2.54
CA GLN A 118 -17.24 -11.42 1.67
C GLN A 118 -16.44 -12.07 0.54
N ALA A 119 -15.55 -11.31 -0.11
CA ALA A 119 -14.69 -11.83 -1.18
C ALA A 119 -13.71 -12.90 -0.67
N ALA A 120 -13.13 -12.72 0.52
CA ALA A 120 -12.28 -13.72 1.15
C ALA A 120 -13.06 -14.98 1.51
N GLU A 121 -14.24 -14.83 2.13
CA GLU A 121 -15.13 -15.94 2.48
C GLU A 121 -15.56 -16.74 1.25
N GLN A 122 -16.01 -16.07 0.19
CA GLN A 122 -16.39 -16.71 -1.08
C GLN A 122 -15.22 -17.47 -1.72
N ALA A 123 -14.02 -16.90 -1.71
CA ALA A 123 -12.84 -17.58 -2.24
C ALA A 123 -12.53 -18.87 -1.48
N ILE A 124 -12.63 -18.84 -0.14
CA ILE A 124 -12.37 -20.01 0.72
C ILE A 124 -13.48 -21.05 0.59
N MET A 125 -14.74 -20.66 0.60
CA MET A 125 -15.87 -21.55 0.39
C MET A 125 -15.83 -22.21 -0.99
N GLY A 126 -15.32 -21.48 -2.01
CA GLY A 126 -15.05 -22.00 -3.35
C GLY A 126 -13.83 -22.94 -3.44
N GLY A 127 -13.21 -23.31 -2.32
CA GLY A 127 -12.12 -24.29 -2.25
C GLY A 127 -10.71 -23.72 -2.46
N LYS A 128 -10.54 -22.40 -2.51
CA LYS A 128 -9.20 -21.81 -2.58
C LYS A 128 -8.49 -21.92 -1.22
N ASN A 129 -7.23 -22.35 -1.26
CA ASN A 129 -6.36 -22.42 -0.08
C ASN A 129 -5.58 -21.12 0.17
N THR A 130 -5.64 -20.17 -0.77
CA THR A 130 -5.01 -18.86 -0.66
C THR A 130 -5.98 -17.77 -1.14
N ALA A 131 -5.95 -16.62 -0.48
CA ALA A 131 -6.67 -15.42 -0.89
C ALA A 131 -5.82 -14.18 -0.65
N LEU A 132 -5.85 -13.23 -1.59
CA LEU A 132 -5.14 -11.96 -1.50
C LEU A 132 -6.15 -10.80 -1.50
N LEU A 133 -6.08 -9.95 -0.47
CA LEU A 133 -6.86 -8.72 -0.36
C LEU A 133 -5.92 -7.53 -0.58
N ALA A 134 -6.14 -6.77 -1.65
CA ALA A 134 -5.41 -5.55 -1.93
C ALA A 134 -6.22 -4.34 -1.43
N MET A 135 -5.78 -3.74 -0.33
CA MET A 135 -6.45 -2.59 0.30
C MET A 135 -5.44 -1.50 0.61
N ALA A 136 -5.70 -0.27 0.16
CA ALA A 136 -4.79 0.86 0.33
C ALA A 136 -4.44 1.12 1.81
N THR A 137 -3.32 1.80 2.04
CA THR A 137 -2.93 2.25 3.38
C THR A 137 -3.99 3.22 3.94
N GLY A 138 -4.27 3.14 5.24
CA GLY A 138 -5.28 4.02 5.87
C GLY A 138 -6.73 3.51 5.76
N THR A 139 -7.02 2.44 5.00
CA THR A 139 -8.38 1.89 4.82
C THR A 139 -8.83 0.93 5.91
N GLY A 140 -8.09 0.81 7.01
CA GLY A 140 -8.48 0.00 8.16
C GLY A 140 -8.34 -1.50 7.97
N LYS A 141 -7.28 -1.98 7.32
CA LYS A 141 -6.96 -3.40 7.12
C LYS A 141 -7.08 -4.21 8.42
N THR A 142 -6.52 -3.75 9.53
CA THR A 142 -6.55 -4.45 10.82
C THR A 142 -7.98 -4.65 11.34
N ARG A 143 -8.87 -3.65 11.19
CA ARG A 143 -10.29 -3.80 11.57
C ARG A 143 -11.02 -4.80 10.66
N THR A 144 -10.70 -4.82 9.37
CA THR A 144 -11.22 -5.81 8.42
C THR A 144 -10.82 -7.22 8.83
N VAL A 145 -9.54 -7.41 9.20
CA VAL A 145 -9.03 -8.69 9.72
C VAL A 145 -9.75 -9.10 10.99
N LEU A 146 -9.97 -8.18 11.93
CA LEU A 146 -10.67 -8.46 13.18
C LEU A 146 -12.10 -8.98 12.91
N GLY A 147 -12.84 -8.33 12.02
CA GLY A 147 -14.19 -8.78 11.63
C GLY A 147 -14.18 -10.15 10.95
N MET A 148 -13.19 -10.41 10.11
CA MET A 148 -13.01 -11.69 9.43
C MET A 148 -12.65 -12.82 10.42
N ILE A 149 -11.71 -12.59 11.33
CA ILE A 149 -11.32 -13.54 12.39
C ILE A 149 -12.55 -13.88 13.25
N TYR A 150 -13.30 -12.87 13.70
CA TYR A 150 -14.49 -13.08 14.50
C TYR A 150 -15.50 -14.00 13.81
N ARG A 151 -15.84 -13.73 12.54
CA ARG A 151 -16.78 -14.56 11.77
C ARG A 151 -16.27 -15.99 11.60
N PHE A 152 -15.00 -16.18 11.29
CA PHE A 152 -14.40 -17.51 11.11
C PHE A 152 -14.39 -18.34 12.40
N LEU A 153 -14.12 -17.74 13.54
CA LEU A 153 -14.13 -18.42 14.83
C LEU A 153 -15.57 -18.70 15.30
N LYS A 154 -16.47 -17.73 15.17
CA LYS A 154 -17.87 -17.85 15.59
C LYS A 154 -18.63 -18.95 14.86
N THR A 155 -18.35 -19.12 13.56
CA THR A 155 -18.95 -20.16 12.72
C THR A 155 -18.27 -21.52 12.82
N GLY A 156 -17.13 -21.60 13.54
CA GLY A 156 -16.33 -22.81 13.61
C GLY A 156 -15.64 -23.21 12.30
N ARG A 157 -15.61 -22.30 11.30
CA ARG A 157 -14.94 -22.58 10.03
C ARG A 157 -13.45 -22.80 10.23
N PHE A 158 -12.84 -22.03 11.12
CA PHE A 158 -11.48 -22.22 11.58
C PHE A 158 -11.43 -22.30 13.10
N LYS A 159 -10.43 -23.02 13.64
CA LYS A 159 -10.27 -23.27 15.06
C LYS A 159 -9.11 -22.50 15.67
N ARG A 160 -7.98 -22.44 14.97
CA ARG A 160 -6.78 -21.71 15.40
C ARG A 160 -6.22 -20.88 14.27
N ILE A 161 -6.03 -19.60 14.55
CA ILE A 161 -5.60 -18.60 13.59
C ILE A 161 -4.23 -18.06 13.99
N LEU A 162 -3.27 -18.09 13.06
CA LEU A 162 -2.01 -17.39 13.18
C LEU A 162 -2.09 -16.07 12.43
N PHE A 163 -1.94 -14.96 13.16
CA PHE A 163 -1.84 -13.63 12.56
C PHE A 163 -0.36 -13.22 12.49
N LEU A 164 0.18 -13.22 11.29
CA LEU A 164 1.57 -12.88 11.00
C LEU A 164 1.71 -11.42 10.62
N VAL A 165 2.62 -10.74 11.31
CA VAL A 165 3.02 -9.35 11.05
C VAL A 165 4.52 -9.27 10.76
N ASP A 166 4.93 -8.21 10.04
CA ASP A 166 6.34 -8.02 9.72
C ASP A 166 7.15 -7.46 10.92
N ARG A 167 6.55 -6.55 11.68
CA ARG A 167 7.22 -5.85 12.80
C ARG A 167 6.46 -5.99 14.11
N THR A 168 7.20 -5.99 15.21
CA THR A 168 6.64 -6.05 16.57
C THR A 168 5.60 -4.95 16.82
N ALA A 169 5.89 -3.71 16.42
CA ALA A 169 4.96 -2.58 16.60
C ALA A 169 3.60 -2.79 15.91
N LEU A 170 3.56 -3.44 14.74
CA LEU A 170 2.31 -3.79 14.05
C LEU A 170 1.54 -4.87 14.81
N GLY A 171 2.27 -5.83 15.39
CA GLY A 171 1.66 -6.86 16.22
C GLY A 171 1.07 -6.30 17.51
N GLU A 172 1.76 -5.38 18.19
CA GLU A 172 1.25 -4.68 19.37
C GLU A 172 -0.02 -3.89 19.04
N GLN A 173 -0.03 -3.13 17.95
CA GLN A 173 -1.22 -2.41 17.51
C GLN A 173 -2.40 -3.33 17.19
N ALA A 174 -2.16 -4.48 16.56
CA ALA A 174 -3.21 -5.46 16.32
C ALA A 174 -3.77 -6.03 17.62
N LEU A 175 -2.89 -6.32 18.58
CA LEU A 175 -3.30 -6.78 19.93
C LEU A 175 -4.11 -5.72 20.67
N ASP A 176 -3.73 -4.44 20.56
CA ASP A 176 -4.49 -3.33 21.14
C ASP A 176 -5.90 -3.27 20.54
N VAL A 177 -6.01 -3.36 19.19
CA VAL A 177 -7.30 -3.42 18.50
C VAL A 177 -8.13 -4.63 18.96
N PHE A 178 -7.50 -5.80 19.15
CA PHE A 178 -8.19 -7.01 19.62
C PHE A 178 -8.70 -6.89 21.06
N LYS A 179 -8.06 -6.04 21.88
CA LYS A 179 -8.42 -5.79 23.30
C LYS A 179 -9.40 -4.63 23.48
N GLU A 180 -9.39 -3.66 22.58
CA GLU A 180 -10.16 -2.42 22.75
C GLU A 180 -11.47 -2.41 21.97
N VAL A 181 -11.49 -2.97 20.74
CA VAL A 181 -12.65 -2.90 19.88
C VAL A 181 -13.72 -3.89 20.30
N LYS A 182 -14.85 -3.36 20.71
CA LYS A 182 -16.01 -4.12 21.15
C LYS A 182 -16.69 -4.85 20.00
N LEU A 183 -17.13 -6.05 20.25
CA LEU A 183 -17.83 -6.93 19.31
C LEU A 183 -19.18 -7.36 19.90
N GLU A 184 -19.30 -8.63 20.26
CA GLU A 184 -20.50 -9.21 20.78
C GLU A 184 -20.68 -8.86 22.28
N ASP A 185 -21.88 -8.45 22.68
CA ASP A 185 -22.21 -8.06 24.07
C ASP A 185 -21.24 -7.02 24.67
N LEU A 186 -20.73 -6.12 23.82
CA LEU A 186 -19.75 -5.09 24.17
C LEU A 186 -18.40 -5.66 24.67
N MET A 187 -18.11 -6.94 24.43
CA MET A 187 -16.82 -7.57 24.75
C MET A 187 -15.87 -7.49 23.56
N PRO A 188 -14.58 -7.18 23.78
CA PRO A 188 -13.55 -7.25 22.75
C PRO A 188 -13.20 -8.69 22.38
N LEU A 189 -12.55 -8.88 21.24
CA LEU A 189 -12.16 -10.21 20.74
C LEU A 189 -11.31 -10.99 21.75
N ALA A 190 -10.41 -10.30 22.44
CA ALA A 190 -9.50 -10.91 23.42
C ALA A 190 -10.21 -11.42 24.69
N ASP A 191 -11.42 -10.92 24.99
CA ASP A 191 -12.25 -11.40 26.10
C ASP A 191 -13.16 -12.57 25.67
N ILE A 192 -13.52 -12.63 24.37
CA ILE A 192 -14.32 -13.73 23.81
C ILE A 192 -13.46 -14.96 23.54
N TYR A 193 -12.22 -14.78 23.06
CA TYR A 193 -11.34 -15.86 22.65
C TYR A 193 -9.94 -15.73 23.29
N ASN A 194 -9.29 -16.87 23.59
CA ASN A 194 -7.91 -16.87 24.05
C ASN A 194 -6.96 -16.40 22.96
N VAL A 195 -6.32 -15.25 23.18
CA VAL A 195 -5.37 -14.58 22.27
C VAL A 195 -3.98 -14.60 22.92
N LYS A 196 -3.00 -15.12 22.19
CA LYS A 196 -1.58 -15.09 22.57
C LYS A 196 -0.85 -14.02 21.76
N GLY A 197 0.04 -13.32 22.41
CA GLY A 197 0.82 -12.22 21.86
C GLY A 197 2.17 -12.64 21.28
N LEU A 198 2.99 -11.63 20.98
CA LEU A 198 4.29 -11.78 20.31
C LEU A 198 5.33 -12.53 21.17
N GLU A 199 5.26 -12.38 22.50
CA GLU A 199 6.21 -12.98 23.45
C GLU A 199 5.85 -14.43 23.81
N ASP A 200 4.60 -14.86 23.56
CA ASP A 200 4.11 -16.16 23.93
C ASP A 200 4.67 -17.24 22.98
N LYS A 201 5.47 -18.16 23.51
CA LYS A 201 6.08 -19.24 22.72
C LYS A 201 5.25 -20.53 22.72
N GLU A 202 4.51 -20.77 23.79
CA GLU A 202 3.68 -21.96 23.97
C GLU A 202 2.24 -21.71 23.55
N ILE A 203 1.68 -22.64 22.78
CA ILE A 203 0.30 -22.59 22.33
C ILE A 203 -0.49 -23.61 23.16
N GLU A 204 -1.34 -23.11 24.02
CA GLU A 204 -2.27 -23.94 24.77
C GLU A 204 -3.41 -24.45 23.85
N ARG A 205 -4.07 -25.50 24.26
CA ARG A 205 -5.19 -26.08 23.51
C ARG A 205 -6.36 -25.11 23.30
N GLU A 206 -6.55 -24.20 24.26
CA GLU A 206 -7.59 -23.16 24.29
C GLU A 206 -7.25 -21.97 23.40
N THR A 207 -5.99 -21.80 23.00
CA THR A 207 -5.56 -20.67 22.14
C THR A 207 -6.30 -20.72 20.81
N ARG A 208 -6.96 -19.63 20.47
CA ARG A 208 -7.69 -19.45 19.20
C ARG A 208 -6.96 -18.55 18.23
N ILE A 209 -6.24 -17.58 18.74
CA ILE A 209 -5.49 -16.62 17.93
C ILE A 209 -4.10 -16.49 18.52
N GLN A 210 -3.09 -16.58 17.65
CA GLN A 210 -1.72 -16.17 18.00
C GLN A 210 -1.27 -15.06 17.06
N VAL A 211 -0.76 -13.97 17.65
CA VAL A 211 -0.07 -12.91 16.92
C VAL A 211 1.43 -13.18 16.99
N ALA A 212 2.09 -13.25 15.85
CA ALA A 212 3.53 -13.49 15.79
C ALA A 212 4.19 -12.68 14.68
N THR A 213 5.49 -12.38 14.86
CA THR A 213 6.27 -11.86 13.75
C THR A 213 6.78 -12.98 12.86
N VAL A 214 6.94 -12.69 11.57
CA VAL A 214 7.54 -13.65 10.63
C VAL A 214 8.92 -14.09 11.12
N GLN A 215 9.75 -13.17 11.63
CA GLN A 215 11.08 -13.46 12.17
C GLN A 215 11.03 -14.36 13.41
N GLY A 216 10.04 -14.14 14.28
CA GLY A 216 9.81 -15.01 15.44
C GLY A 216 9.49 -16.45 15.01
N MET A 217 8.62 -16.59 13.99
CA MET A 217 8.28 -17.92 13.46
C MET A 217 9.44 -18.58 12.70
N VAL A 218 10.26 -17.80 11.96
CA VAL A 218 11.50 -18.31 11.35
C VAL A 218 12.42 -18.93 12.40
N LYS A 219 12.62 -18.24 13.53
CA LYS A 219 13.46 -18.76 14.64
C LYS A 219 12.90 -20.08 15.19
N ARG A 220 11.59 -20.16 15.40
CA ARG A 220 10.93 -21.35 15.94
C ARG A 220 10.95 -22.55 14.98
N ILE A 221 10.78 -22.31 13.69
CA ILE A 221 10.66 -23.38 12.68
C ILE A 221 12.04 -23.85 12.18
N LEU A 222 12.98 -22.92 11.93
CA LEU A 222 14.23 -23.24 11.24
C LEU A 222 15.44 -23.37 12.14
N TYR A 223 15.41 -22.75 13.34
CA TYR A 223 16.58 -22.68 14.24
C TYR A 223 16.33 -23.27 15.62
N ASN A 224 15.18 -23.89 15.85
CA ASN A 224 14.82 -24.45 17.13
C ASN A 224 15.21 -25.93 17.22
N ASP A 225 15.68 -26.36 18.38
CA ASP A 225 16.13 -27.72 18.70
C ASP A 225 14.99 -28.69 19.08
N GLY A 226 13.73 -28.35 18.79
CA GLY A 226 12.60 -29.28 18.82
C GLY A 226 11.56 -29.07 19.90
N GLU A 227 11.89 -28.50 21.08
CA GLU A 227 10.93 -28.41 22.19
C GLU A 227 9.81 -27.38 22.00
N THR A 228 10.06 -26.30 21.24
CA THR A 228 9.06 -25.24 20.95
C THR A 228 8.72 -25.11 19.47
N MET A 229 9.10 -26.09 18.66
CA MET A 229 8.78 -26.10 17.24
C MET A 229 7.28 -26.41 17.05
N PRO A 230 6.50 -25.50 16.39
CA PRO A 230 5.09 -25.77 16.17
C PRO A 230 4.89 -26.95 15.21
N ALA A 231 3.83 -27.74 15.41
CA ALA A 231 3.44 -28.76 14.45
C ALA A 231 2.86 -28.10 13.17
N VAL A 232 3.00 -28.78 12.04
CA VAL A 232 2.50 -28.27 10.73
C VAL A 232 0.99 -28.02 10.72
N SER A 233 0.26 -28.59 11.65
CA SER A 233 -1.20 -28.51 11.80
C SER A 233 -1.67 -27.65 12.98
N ASP A 234 -0.78 -26.91 13.66
CA ASP A 234 -1.15 -26.11 14.82
C ASP A 234 -2.09 -24.95 14.48
N TYR A 235 -2.07 -24.51 13.25
CA TYR A 235 -2.98 -23.48 12.74
C TYR A 235 -3.71 -24.01 11.51
N ASP A 236 -4.98 -23.69 11.39
CA ASP A 236 -5.80 -24.02 10.22
C ASP A 236 -6.11 -22.79 9.33
N LEU A 237 -5.77 -21.60 9.82
CA LEU A 237 -5.77 -20.35 9.07
C LEU A 237 -4.54 -19.50 9.42
N ILE A 238 -3.88 -18.96 8.41
CA ILE A 238 -2.83 -17.96 8.56
C ILE A 238 -3.30 -16.67 7.88
N ILE A 239 -3.30 -15.57 8.62
CA ILE A 239 -3.56 -14.25 8.09
C ILE A 239 -2.24 -13.48 8.12
N ILE A 240 -1.86 -12.87 7.00
CA ILE A 240 -0.58 -12.20 6.84
C ILE A 240 -0.83 -10.75 6.51
N ASP A 241 -0.44 -9.82 7.39
CA ASP A 241 -0.50 -8.39 7.12
C ASP A 241 0.78 -7.92 6.44
N GLU A 242 0.65 -6.91 5.59
CA GLU A 242 1.73 -6.35 4.77
C GLU A 242 2.54 -7.43 4.01
N ALA A 243 1.83 -8.36 3.39
CA ALA A 243 2.40 -9.56 2.75
C ALA A 243 3.45 -9.27 1.66
N HIS A 244 3.48 -8.06 1.10
CA HIS A 244 4.51 -7.62 0.15
C HIS A 244 5.90 -7.47 0.77
N ARG A 245 6.01 -7.23 2.08
CA ARG A 245 7.30 -6.98 2.75
C ARG A 245 8.21 -8.20 2.83
N GLY A 246 7.64 -9.39 2.81
CA GLY A 246 8.42 -10.63 2.76
C GLY A 246 9.25 -10.78 1.49
N TYR A 247 9.02 -9.95 0.48
CA TYR A 247 9.59 -10.10 -0.87
C TYR A 247 10.28 -8.85 -1.39
N LEU A 248 10.10 -7.69 -0.77
CA LEU A 248 10.62 -6.44 -1.30
C LEU A 248 11.85 -5.96 -0.55
N LEU A 249 12.80 -5.55 -1.33
CA LEU A 249 13.98 -4.74 -1.00
C LEU A 249 13.61 -3.31 -0.57
N ASP A 250 12.58 -3.12 0.27
CA ASP A 250 12.12 -1.80 0.68
C ASP A 250 12.92 -1.21 1.84
N LYS A 251 13.95 -1.92 2.29
CA LYS A 251 15.01 -1.26 3.01
C LYS A 251 16.01 -0.73 2.00
N GLU A 252 16.09 0.58 1.86
CA GLU A 252 17.40 1.21 1.74
C GLU A 252 18.12 0.90 3.06
N MET A 253 18.57 -0.34 3.20
CA MET A 253 19.40 -0.77 4.32
C MET A 253 20.65 0.07 4.28
N GLY A 254 21.07 0.61 5.40
CA GLY A 254 22.41 1.15 5.54
C GLY A 254 23.42 0.09 5.07
N ASP A 255 24.46 0.50 4.38
CA ASP A 255 25.47 -0.39 3.75
C ASP A 255 26.03 -1.45 4.74
N THR A 256 25.95 -1.22 6.04
CA THR A 256 26.32 -2.17 7.11
C THR A 256 25.31 -3.30 7.34
N GLU A 257 24.03 -3.10 7.10
CA GLU A 257 23.03 -4.19 7.20
C GLU A 257 23.00 -5.06 5.93
N LEU A 258 23.44 -4.53 4.77
CA LEU A 258 23.62 -5.28 3.51
C LEU A 258 24.70 -6.35 3.59
N LEU A 259 25.69 -6.19 4.45
CA LEU A 259 26.78 -7.16 4.66
C LEU A 259 26.35 -8.42 5.43
N TYR A 260 25.23 -8.40 6.18
CA TYR A 260 24.84 -9.49 7.07
C TYR A 260 23.54 -10.22 6.70
N ARG A 261 22.81 -9.79 5.68
CA ARG A 261 21.55 -10.46 5.27
C ARG A 261 21.47 -10.64 3.76
N ASP A 262 21.78 -11.83 3.30
CA ASP A 262 21.44 -12.29 1.96
C ASP A 262 19.90 -12.27 1.83
N GLN A 263 19.39 -11.39 0.98
CA GLN A 263 17.94 -11.20 0.76
C GLN A 263 17.26 -12.43 0.21
N ARG A 264 17.98 -13.25 -0.56
CA ARG A 264 17.48 -14.56 -1.01
C ARG A 264 17.22 -15.45 0.19
N ASP A 265 18.04 -15.36 1.23
CA ASP A 265 17.86 -16.10 2.46
C ASP A 265 16.62 -15.64 3.22
N TYR A 266 16.35 -14.33 3.30
CA TYR A 266 15.12 -13.80 3.95
C TYR A 266 13.84 -14.18 3.19
N GLN A 267 13.84 -14.03 1.86
CA GLN A 267 12.70 -14.44 1.02
C GLN A 267 12.45 -15.95 1.12
N SER A 268 13.51 -16.75 1.10
CA SER A 268 13.45 -18.19 1.29
C SER A 268 12.88 -18.57 2.65
N LYS A 269 13.29 -17.88 3.72
CA LYS A 269 12.81 -18.08 5.11
C LYS A 269 11.35 -17.68 5.28
N TYR A 270 10.95 -16.53 4.73
CA TYR A 270 9.56 -16.06 4.76
C TYR A 270 8.64 -17.07 4.06
N ARG A 271 8.98 -17.48 2.84
CA ARG A 271 8.26 -18.51 2.10
C ARG A 271 8.21 -19.81 2.87
N SER A 272 9.31 -20.20 3.50
CA SER A 272 9.39 -21.41 4.32
C SER A 272 8.42 -21.40 5.49
N VAL A 273 8.21 -20.27 6.18
CA VAL A 273 7.21 -20.13 7.26
C VAL A 273 5.79 -20.28 6.72
N ILE A 274 5.47 -19.58 5.61
CA ILE A 274 4.13 -19.64 5.01
C ILE A 274 3.80 -21.05 4.54
N GLU A 275 4.75 -21.72 3.90
CA GLU A 275 4.56 -23.07 3.35
C GLU A 275 4.71 -24.18 4.39
N TYR A 276 5.22 -23.87 5.58
CA TYR A 276 5.41 -24.85 6.65
C TYR A 276 4.08 -25.41 7.13
N PHE A 277 3.09 -24.55 7.36
CA PHE A 277 1.82 -24.94 7.92
C PHE A 277 0.82 -25.43 6.86
N ASP A 278 0.14 -26.52 7.20
CA ASP A 278 -1.01 -27.04 6.44
C ASP A 278 -2.29 -26.25 6.76
N ALA A 279 -2.33 -25.02 6.32
CA ALA A 279 -3.36 -24.05 6.65
C ALA A 279 -3.87 -23.31 5.41
N VAL A 280 -5.09 -22.77 5.46
CA VAL A 280 -5.56 -21.75 4.53
C VAL A 280 -4.80 -20.44 4.81
N LYS A 281 -4.51 -19.66 3.76
CA LYS A 281 -3.69 -18.45 3.88
C LYS A 281 -4.42 -17.26 3.28
N ILE A 282 -4.60 -16.21 4.07
CA ILE A 282 -5.16 -14.93 3.62
C ILE A 282 -4.09 -13.85 3.79
N ALA A 283 -3.75 -13.21 2.70
CA ALA A 283 -2.76 -12.14 2.67
C ALA A 283 -3.44 -10.79 2.48
N LEU A 284 -3.00 -9.78 3.24
CA LEU A 284 -3.39 -8.39 3.07
C LEU A 284 -2.18 -7.56 2.66
N THR A 285 -2.39 -6.63 1.74
CA THR A 285 -1.35 -5.70 1.29
C THR A 285 -1.97 -4.43 0.75
N ALA A 286 -1.27 -3.29 0.89
CA ALA A 286 -1.65 -2.07 0.20
C ALA A 286 -1.31 -2.15 -1.29
N THR A 287 -0.21 -2.82 -1.62
CA THR A 287 0.35 -2.88 -2.97
C THR A 287 0.72 -4.33 -3.29
N PRO A 288 -0.10 -5.04 -4.11
CA PRO A 288 0.22 -6.41 -4.50
C PRO A 288 1.44 -6.42 -5.44
N ALA A 289 2.58 -6.90 -4.93
CA ALA A 289 3.76 -7.18 -5.73
C ALA A 289 3.59 -8.46 -6.55
N LEU A 290 4.34 -8.64 -7.63
CA LEU A 290 4.27 -9.86 -8.44
C LEU A 290 4.52 -11.12 -7.60
N GLN A 291 5.53 -11.08 -6.74
CA GLN A 291 5.87 -12.22 -5.88
C GLN A 291 4.75 -12.55 -4.88
N THR A 292 4.01 -11.54 -4.41
CA THR A 292 2.82 -11.76 -3.56
C THR A 292 1.74 -12.48 -4.36
N THR A 293 1.55 -12.12 -5.64
CA THR A 293 0.58 -12.77 -6.51
C THR A 293 1.00 -14.18 -6.93
N GLU A 294 2.29 -14.47 -6.99
CA GLU A 294 2.80 -15.86 -7.24
C GLU A 294 2.42 -16.82 -6.12
N ILE A 295 2.39 -16.38 -4.87
CA ILE A 295 2.07 -17.23 -3.70
C ILE A 295 0.57 -17.28 -3.43
N PHE A 296 -0.09 -16.11 -3.42
CA PHE A 296 -1.47 -16.01 -2.98
C PHE A 296 -2.48 -15.97 -4.13
N GLY A 297 -2.00 -15.90 -5.37
CA GLY A 297 -2.83 -15.70 -6.55
C GLY A 297 -3.21 -14.25 -6.79
N GLN A 298 -4.01 -14.00 -7.83
CA GLN A 298 -4.55 -12.66 -8.09
C GLN A 298 -5.45 -12.20 -6.94
N PRO A 299 -5.46 -10.90 -6.62
CA PRO A 299 -6.32 -10.38 -5.58
C PRO A 299 -7.79 -10.75 -5.82
N VAL A 300 -8.44 -11.33 -4.81
CA VAL A 300 -9.89 -11.61 -4.80
C VAL A 300 -10.70 -10.36 -4.51
N PHE A 301 -10.06 -9.34 -3.95
CA PHE A 301 -10.63 -8.02 -3.70
C PHE A 301 -9.56 -6.94 -3.85
N LYS A 302 -9.94 -5.82 -4.48
CA LYS A 302 -9.08 -4.62 -4.63
C LYS A 302 -9.86 -3.40 -4.17
N TYR A 303 -9.20 -2.57 -3.37
CA TYR A 303 -9.69 -1.26 -2.96
C TYR A 303 -8.54 -0.27 -2.93
N THR A 304 -8.51 0.58 -3.93
CA THR A 304 -7.38 1.48 -4.20
C THR A 304 -7.46 2.76 -3.37
N TYR A 305 -6.35 3.48 -3.26
CA TYR A 305 -6.30 4.80 -2.64
C TYR A 305 -7.28 5.76 -3.33
N ARG A 306 -7.32 5.78 -4.66
CA ARG A 306 -8.22 6.65 -5.43
C ARG A 306 -9.69 6.36 -5.17
N GLU A 307 -10.07 5.07 -5.07
CA GLU A 307 -11.43 4.70 -4.68
C GLU A 307 -11.78 5.22 -3.28
N ALA A 308 -10.84 5.11 -2.33
CA ALA A 308 -11.08 5.57 -0.96
C ALA A 308 -11.20 7.10 -0.85
N VAL A 309 -10.44 7.85 -1.64
CA VAL A 309 -10.56 9.31 -1.75
C VAL A 309 -11.90 9.70 -2.38
N ILE A 310 -12.26 9.08 -3.50
CA ILE A 310 -13.53 9.36 -4.20
C ILE A 310 -14.74 9.05 -3.31
N GLU A 311 -14.67 7.98 -2.50
CA GLU A 311 -15.71 7.60 -1.55
C GLU A 311 -15.66 8.41 -0.24
N GLY A 312 -14.74 9.38 -0.10
CA GLY A 312 -14.64 10.25 1.06
C GLY A 312 -14.11 9.56 2.34
N TYR A 313 -13.40 8.46 2.21
CA TYR A 313 -12.81 7.75 3.35
C TYR A 313 -11.35 8.11 3.61
N LEU A 314 -10.68 8.69 2.62
CA LEU A 314 -9.34 9.25 2.73
C LEU A 314 -9.34 10.65 2.11
N VAL A 315 -8.36 11.48 2.48
CA VAL A 315 -8.11 12.77 1.84
C VAL A 315 -7.05 12.62 0.75
N ASP A 316 -7.15 13.47 -0.27
CA ASP A 316 -6.14 13.59 -1.33
C ASP A 316 -5.03 14.56 -0.94
N HIS A 317 -3.91 14.49 -1.65
CA HIS A 317 -2.89 15.53 -1.59
C HIS A 317 -3.21 16.64 -2.59
N ASP A 318 -2.70 17.83 -2.29
CA ASP A 318 -2.69 18.90 -3.25
C ASP A 318 -1.56 18.74 -4.28
N ALA A 319 -1.51 19.61 -5.29
CA ALA A 319 -0.41 19.67 -6.24
C ALA A 319 0.91 19.84 -5.47
N PRO A 320 1.90 18.92 -5.64
CA PRO A 320 3.12 18.96 -4.85
C PRO A 320 3.89 20.26 -5.02
N HIS A 321 4.46 20.77 -3.93
CA HIS A 321 5.42 21.85 -3.96
C HIS A 321 6.75 21.35 -4.53
N ASP A 322 7.16 21.88 -5.65
CA ASP A 322 8.42 21.61 -6.32
C ASP A 322 9.39 22.75 -6.05
N LEU A 323 10.45 22.46 -5.31
CA LEU A 323 11.45 23.42 -4.91
C LEU A 323 12.73 23.19 -5.72
N HIS A 324 13.08 24.13 -6.57
CA HIS A 324 14.32 24.13 -7.34
C HIS A 324 15.37 25.00 -6.66
N THR A 325 16.52 24.40 -6.42
CA THR A 325 17.72 25.13 -5.97
C THR A 325 18.81 25.02 -7.02
N LYS A 326 19.78 25.91 -6.97
CA LYS A 326 20.92 25.91 -7.90
C LYS A 326 21.66 24.57 -7.87
N LEU A 327 21.94 24.04 -6.67
CA LEU A 327 22.61 22.74 -6.53
C LEU A 327 21.73 21.57 -7.00
N ARG A 328 20.40 21.65 -6.84
CA ARG A 328 19.51 20.63 -7.37
C ARG A 328 19.59 20.54 -8.90
N ASP A 329 19.64 21.68 -9.57
CA ASP A 329 19.58 21.75 -11.03
C ASP A 329 20.93 21.52 -11.68
N GLU A 330 22.00 22.09 -11.10
CA GLU A 330 23.36 22.01 -11.65
C GLU A 330 24.16 20.81 -11.12
N GLY A 331 23.85 20.30 -9.91
CA GLY A 331 24.66 19.31 -9.20
C GLY A 331 25.86 19.91 -8.45
N ILE A 332 26.66 19.03 -7.84
CA ILE A 332 27.90 19.39 -7.15
C ILE A 332 29.05 18.79 -7.93
N HIS A 333 29.97 19.64 -8.37
CA HIS A 333 31.11 19.27 -9.22
C HIS A 333 32.45 19.63 -8.57
N TYR A 334 33.35 18.66 -8.53
CA TYR A 334 34.76 18.84 -8.14
C TYR A 334 35.62 18.46 -9.31
N GLN A 335 36.69 19.25 -9.53
CA GLN A 335 37.64 19.00 -10.62
C GLN A 335 38.81 18.11 -10.16
N SER A 336 39.50 17.52 -11.11
CA SER A 336 40.78 16.86 -10.83
C SER A 336 41.77 17.85 -10.20
N GLY A 337 42.35 17.48 -9.08
CA GLY A 337 43.23 18.35 -8.27
C GLY A 337 42.54 19.03 -7.11
N ASP A 338 41.21 18.96 -6.99
CA ASP A 338 40.51 19.46 -5.81
C ASP A 338 40.70 18.52 -4.61
N THR A 339 40.55 19.07 -3.40
CA THR A 339 40.44 18.29 -2.16
C THR A 339 38.98 18.31 -1.70
N VAL A 340 38.47 17.16 -1.26
CA VAL A 340 37.12 17.06 -0.70
C VAL A 340 37.18 16.63 0.75
N THR A 341 36.28 17.18 1.55
CA THR A 341 36.08 16.72 2.92
C THR A 341 35.26 15.43 2.90
N VAL A 342 35.75 14.42 3.60
CA VAL A 342 35.17 13.07 3.58
C VAL A 342 34.84 12.65 4.99
N TYR A 343 33.63 12.12 5.17
CA TYR A 343 33.15 11.52 6.40
C TYR A 343 33.15 10.00 6.26
N ASP A 344 33.76 9.32 7.21
CA ASP A 344 33.68 7.87 7.32
C ASP A 344 32.52 7.48 8.27
N PRO A 345 31.44 6.88 7.74
CA PRO A 345 30.30 6.51 8.56
C PRO A 345 30.58 5.35 9.53
N VAL A 346 31.70 4.63 9.38
CA VAL A 346 32.08 3.52 10.26
C VAL A 346 32.88 4.00 11.46
N THR A 347 33.89 4.89 11.21
CA THR A 347 34.76 5.43 12.27
C THR A 347 34.26 6.73 12.87
N GLY A 348 33.36 7.45 12.16
CA GLY A 348 32.89 8.79 12.54
C GLY A 348 33.91 9.89 12.31
N GLU A 349 35.06 9.61 11.66
CA GLU A 349 36.12 10.56 11.39
C GLU A 349 35.81 11.42 10.17
N ILE A 350 36.13 12.70 10.28
CA ILE A 350 36.11 13.68 9.17
C ILE A 350 37.55 13.94 8.77
N THR A 351 37.89 13.66 7.52
CA THR A 351 39.23 13.85 6.96
C THR A 351 39.15 14.55 5.63
N ASN A 352 40.21 15.26 5.24
CA ASN A 352 40.33 15.76 3.89
C ASN A 352 40.97 14.68 3.01
N SER A 353 40.42 14.49 1.81
CA SER A 353 41.00 13.56 0.83
C SER A 353 42.37 14.04 0.37
N GLU A 354 43.17 13.13 -0.17
CA GLU A 354 44.24 13.49 -1.09
C GLU A 354 43.65 14.21 -2.31
N LEU A 355 44.50 14.87 -3.10
CA LEU A 355 44.09 15.52 -4.35
C LEU A 355 43.34 14.53 -5.22
N LEU A 356 42.16 14.92 -5.71
CA LEU A 356 41.36 14.08 -6.59
C LEU A 356 42.12 13.79 -7.89
N ASN A 357 42.24 12.53 -8.25
CA ASN A 357 42.85 12.12 -9.51
C ASN A 357 41.93 12.34 -10.72
N ASP A 358 40.64 12.29 -10.52
CA ASP A 358 39.58 12.43 -11.53
C ASP A 358 38.49 13.40 -11.04
N GLU A 359 37.67 13.90 -11.97
CA GLU A 359 36.48 14.70 -11.64
C GLU A 359 35.47 13.90 -10.78
N LEU A 360 34.83 14.58 -9.84
CA LEU A 360 33.83 14.00 -8.98
C LEU A 360 32.54 14.81 -9.10
N ASN A 361 31.46 14.16 -9.57
CA ASN A 361 30.18 14.80 -9.82
C ASN A 361 29.07 14.14 -9.01
N PHE A 362 28.21 14.97 -8.39
CA PHE A 362 27.04 14.52 -7.62
C PHE A 362 25.78 15.20 -8.12
N ASP A 363 24.82 14.39 -8.55
CA ASP A 363 23.46 14.85 -8.86
C ASP A 363 22.59 14.86 -7.60
N VAL A 364 21.46 15.55 -7.64
CA VAL A 364 20.49 15.64 -6.53
C VAL A 364 20.09 14.26 -5.99
N GLU A 365 20.09 13.21 -6.82
CA GLU A 365 19.82 11.83 -6.40
C GLU A 365 20.82 11.29 -5.36
N GLN A 366 21.98 11.90 -5.27
CA GLN A 366 23.08 11.48 -4.41
C GLN A 366 23.23 12.38 -3.19
N PHE A 367 22.44 13.49 -3.12
CA PHE A 367 22.46 14.42 -1.99
C PHE A 367 22.02 13.72 -0.71
N ASN A 368 22.68 14.08 0.38
CA ASN A 368 22.54 13.52 1.71
C ASN A 368 22.75 11.98 1.81
N LYS A 369 23.15 11.33 0.71
CA LYS A 369 23.49 9.91 0.65
C LYS A 369 24.97 9.65 0.32
N LYS A 370 25.51 10.30 -0.70
CA LYS A 370 26.91 10.23 -1.12
C LYS A 370 27.67 11.53 -0.90
N VAL A 371 26.95 12.63 -0.91
CA VAL A 371 27.45 13.96 -0.56
C VAL A 371 26.48 14.59 0.43
N ILE A 372 26.98 14.93 1.61
CA ILE A 372 26.22 15.69 2.62
C ILE A 372 26.34 17.15 2.25
N THR A 373 25.21 17.84 2.04
CA THR A 373 25.19 19.25 1.69
C THR A 373 24.24 20.01 2.62
N ARG A 374 24.82 20.70 3.61
CA ARG A 374 24.08 21.53 4.55
C ARG A 374 23.44 22.74 3.86
N PRO A 375 24.11 23.48 2.94
CA PRO A 375 23.52 24.61 2.26
C PRO A 375 22.22 24.28 1.48
N PHE A 376 22.17 23.13 0.82
CA PHE A 376 20.95 22.66 0.15
C PHE A 376 19.79 22.49 1.15
N ASN A 377 20.06 21.83 2.29
CA ASN A 377 19.03 21.63 3.30
C ASN A 377 18.60 22.94 3.94
N GLU A 378 19.50 23.90 4.15
CA GLU A 378 19.18 25.24 4.69
C GLU A 378 18.32 26.05 3.72
N ALA A 379 18.65 26.06 2.43
CA ALA A 379 17.87 26.76 1.40
C ALA A 379 16.44 26.21 1.30
N VAL A 380 16.31 24.88 1.25
CA VAL A 380 15.01 24.20 1.12
C VAL A 380 14.16 24.33 2.39
N LEU A 381 14.73 24.05 3.55
CA LEU A 381 14.00 24.14 4.82
C LEU A 381 13.66 25.58 5.19
N GLY A 382 14.50 26.55 4.82
CA GLY A 382 14.22 27.98 4.99
C GLY A 382 12.99 28.43 4.18
N GLU A 383 12.78 27.88 3.00
CA GLU A 383 11.58 28.14 2.20
C GLU A 383 10.35 27.46 2.77
N ILE A 384 10.44 26.16 3.06
CA ILE A 384 9.33 25.36 3.62
C ILE A 384 8.86 25.94 4.96
N ALA A 385 9.78 26.45 5.78
CA ALA A 385 9.46 27.03 7.08
C ALA A 385 8.57 28.29 7.01
N LYS A 386 8.45 28.94 5.86
CA LYS A 386 7.56 30.08 5.66
C LYS A 386 6.08 29.65 5.60
N ASP A 387 5.82 28.42 5.16
CA ASP A 387 4.47 27.88 4.98
C ASP A 387 3.97 27.15 6.23
N ILE A 388 4.86 26.69 7.12
CA ILE A 388 4.54 25.83 8.25
C ILE A 388 4.65 26.61 9.57
N ASP A 389 3.56 26.69 10.33
CA ASP A 389 3.54 27.23 11.69
C ASP A 389 3.53 26.07 12.72
N PRO A 390 4.68 25.77 13.36
CA PRO A 390 4.77 24.67 14.30
C PRO A 390 4.07 24.95 15.64
N GLU A 391 3.68 26.20 15.91
CA GLU A 391 2.99 26.59 17.16
C GLU A 391 1.49 26.35 17.09
N ASN A 392 0.88 26.22 15.90
CA ASN A 392 -0.55 26.06 15.72
C ASN A 392 -0.95 24.71 15.08
N PRO A 393 -0.52 23.55 15.63
CA PRO A 393 -0.86 22.24 15.06
C PRO A 393 -2.36 21.91 15.16
N GLU A 394 -3.11 22.64 15.98
CA GLU A 394 -4.57 22.49 16.07
C GLU A 394 -5.30 23.09 14.87
N GLU A 395 -4.68 23.99 14.13
CA GLU A 395 -5.24 24.62 12.92
C GLU A 395 -4.57 24.08 11.66
N GLN A 396 -3.22 24.03 11.65
CA GLN A 396 -2.46 23.65 10.48
C GLN A 396 -2.11 22.13 10.41
N GLY A 397 -2.31 21.41 11.52
CA GLY A 397 -1.91 20.01 11.62
C GLY A 397 -0.41 19.81 11.91
N LYS A 398 0.07 18.58 11.67
CA LYS A 398 1.45 18.19 11.96
C LYS A 398 2.24 17.91 10.69
N THR A 399 3.55 18.09 10.79
CA THR A 399 4.49 17.89 9.67
C THR A 399 5.34 16.66 9.90
N LEU A 400 5.52 15.86 8.84
CA LEU A 400 6.40 14.70 8.82
C LEU A 400 7.47 14.85 7.75
N ILE A 401 8.75 14.86 8.15
CA ILE A 401 9.91 15.04 7.28
C ILE A 401 10.67 13.72 7.16
N TYR A 402 10.93 13.28 5.94
CA TYR A 402 11.67 12.07 5.65
C TYR A 402 13.14 12.36 5.33
N ALA A 403 14.03 11.94 6.21
CA ALA A 403 15.48 12.04 6.08
C ALA A 403 16.09 10.78 5.44
N VAL A 404 17.30 10.90 4.91
CA VAL A 404 18.05 9.78 4.33
C VAL A 404 18.49 8.77 5.40
N ASP A 405 19.11 9.27 6.45
CA ASP A 405 19.63 8.52 7.59
C ASP A 405 19.49 9.30 8.90
N ASP A 406 19.99 8.73 9.96
CA ASP A 406 19.88 9.28 11.32
C ASP A 406 20.65 10.59 11.52
N GLN A 407 21.82 10.73 10.88
CA GLN A 407 22.63 11.95 10.94
C GLN A 407 22.02 13.09 10.12
N HIS A 408 21.47 12.76 8.96
CA HIS A 408 20.69 13.71 8.17
C HIS A 408 19.46 14.19 8.95
N ALA A 409 18.81 13.30 9.70
CA ALA A 409 17.70 13.69 10.57
C ALA A 409 18.13 14.66 11.70
N ASP A 410 19.31 14.46 12.31
CA ASP A 410 19.87 15.40 13.28
C ASP A 410 20.17 16.76 12.65
N MET A 411 20.74 16.80 11.46
CA MET A 411 21.03 18.04 10.72
C MET A 411 19.73 18.81 10.41
N ILE A 412 18.67 18.14 9.95
CA ILE A 412 17.38 18.76 9.67
C ILE A 412 16.78 19.38 10.93
N VAL A 413 16.81 18.64 12.05
CA VAL A 413 16.32 19.15 13.34
C VAL A 413 17.10 20.38 13.80
N ASP A 414 18.43 20.38 13.67
CA ASP A 414 19.30 21.51 14.00
C ASP A 414 18.97 22.74 13.14
N ILE A 415 18.86 22.57 11.83
CA ILE A 415 18.52 23.65 10.90
C ILE A 415 17.16 24.25 11.24
N LEU A 416 16.12 23.42 11.42
CA LEU A 416 14.77 23.90 11.72
C LEU A 416 14.70 24.60 13.07
N LYS A 417 15.39 24.10 14.10
CA LYS A 417 15.45 24.74 15.41
C LYS A 417 16.12 26.11 15.32
N ASN A 418 17.17 26.24 14.51
CA ASN A 418 17.83 27.53 14.29
C ASN A 418 16.87 28.50 13.58
N ILE A 419 16.21 28.07 12.50
CA ILE A 419 15.25 28.92 11.77
C ILE A 419 14.12 29.38 12.70
N TYR A 420 13.47 28.47 13.40
CA TYR A 420 12.31 28.78 14.23
C TYR A 420 12.67 29.46 15.57
N SER A 421 13.92 29.38 16.03
CA SER A 421 14.37 30.11 17.22
C SER A 421 14.26 31.64 17.05
N GLU A 422 14.39 32.12 15.82
CA GLU A 422 14.21 33.56 15.50
C GLU A 422 12.74 34.01 15.67
N TYR A 423 11.81 33.08 15.59
CA TYR A 423 10.36 33.32 15.79
C TYR A 423 9.87 32.97 17.20
N GLY A 424 10.79 32.52 18.08
CA GLY A 424 10.48 32.20 19.48
C GLY A 424 9.73 30.88 19.69
N VAL A 425 9.76 29.99 18.71
CA VAL A 425 9.13 28.65 18.77
C VAL A 425 9.79 27.76 19.81
N ASP A 426 8.98 26.99 20.55
CA ASP A 426 9.48 26.05 21.54
C ASP A 426 10.31 24.92 20.88
N ASN A 427 11.46 24.61 21.45
CA ASN A 427 12.35 23.54 20.99
C ASN A 427 11.70 22.15 20.99
N ASP A 428 10.67 21.92 21.81
CA ASP A 428 9.91 20.67 21.87
C ASP A 428 8.96 20.50 20.67
N ALA A 429 8.72 21.57 19.90
CA ALA A 429 7.90 21.52 18.70
C ALA A 429 8.54 20.68 17.59
N ILE A 430 9.87 20.53 17.59
CA ILE A 430 10.62 19.82 16.54
C ILE A 430 11.42 18.68 17.16
N MET A 431 11.16 17.44 16.70
CA MET A 431 11.79 16.24 17.25
C MET A 431 12.23 15.25 16.17
N LYS A 432 13.43 14.64 16.36
CA LYS A 432 13.83 13.44 15.65
C LYS A 432 13.09 12.23 16.22
N ILE A 433 12.47 11.42 15.36
CA ILE A 433 11.81 10.14 15.73
C ILE A 433 12.36 9.03 14.83
N THR A 434 13.46 8.42 15.26
CA THR A 434 14.15 7.33 14.58
C THR A 434 14.43 6.18 15.54
N GLY A 435 14.90 5.05 15.00
CA GLY A 435 15.26 3.89 15.83
C GLY A 435 16.41 4.14 16.81
N SER A 436 17.20 5.20 16.63
CA SER A 436 18.34 5.57 17.51
C SER A 436 17.93 6.41 18.73
N VAL A 437 16.70 6.90 18.80
CA VAL A 437 16.19 7.74 19.90
C VAL A 437 16.41 7.06 21.25
N GLY A 438 16.97 7.81 22.21
CA GLY A 438 17.30 7.30 23.54
C GLY A 438 18.33 6.19 23.54
N GLY A 439 19.28 6.20 22.58
CA GLY A 439 20.33 5.19 22.44
C GLY A 439 19.80 3.85 21.88
N GLY A 440 18.73 3.92 21.08
CA GLY A 440 18.08 2.72 20.50
C GLY A 440 17.20 1.93 21.49
N ASN A 441 16.85 2.53 22.63
CA ASN A 441 15.93 1.89 23.59
C ASN A 441 14.50 1.87 23.03
N PRO A 442 13.92 0.67 22.79
CA PRO A 442 12.59 0.54 22.18
C PRO A 442 11.48 1.27 22.95
N LYS A 443 11.56 1.33 24.30
CA LYS A 443 10.58 2.04 25.12
C LYS A 443 10.60 3.55 24.88
N LYS A 444 11.79 4.15 24.77
CA LYS A 444 11.94 5.59 24.49
C LYS A 444 11.50 5.94 23.08
N VAL A 445 11.75 5.06 22.13
CA VAL A 445 11.24 5.20 20.75
C VAL A 445 9.71 5.19 20.73
N GLN A 446 9.09 4.23 21.44
CA GLN A 446 7.62 4.17 21.55
C GLN A 446 7.02 5.40 22.26
N GLU A 447 7.72 5.91 23.28
CA GLU A 447 7.32 7.14 23.98
C GLU A 447 7.35 8.35 23.05
N ALA A 448 8.39 8.52 22.24
CA ALA A 448 8.48 9.60 21.26
C ALA A 448 7.35 9.51 20.21
N ILE A 449 7.03 8.30 19.76
CA ILE A 449 5.91 8.05 18.86
C ILE A 449 4.57 8.43 19.52
N LYS A 450 4.35 8.03 20.78
CA LYS A 450 3.13 8.37 21.53
C LYS A 450 2.98 9.88 21.75
N ARG A 451 4.08 10.58 22.03
CA ARG A 451 4.09 12.03 22.12
C ARG A 451 3.65 12.67 20.81
N PHE A 452 4.25 12.28 19.69
CA PHE A 452 3.88 12.80 18.37
C PHE A 452 2.41 12.54 18.03
N LYS A 453 1.87 11.39 18.45
CA LYS A 453 0.47 11.02 18.20
C LYS A 453 -0.52 11.79 19.06
N ASN A 454 -0.24 11.95 20.36
CA ASN A 454 -1.27 12.31 21.34
C ASN A 454 -1.08 13.70 21.96
N GLU A 455 0.11 14.29 21.87
CA GLU A 455 0.44 15.57 22.46
C GLU A 455 0.48 16.67 21.38
N ARG A 456 0.33 17.92 21.82
CA ARG A 456 0.49 19.10 20.95
C ARG A 456 1.86 19.09 20.29
N TYR A 457 2.90 18.91 21.09
CA TYR A 457 4.28 18.79 20.63
C TYR A 457 4.84 17.37 20.76
N PRO A 458 5.70 16.94 19.81
CA PRO A 458 6.17 17.69 18.66
C PRO A 458 5.08 17.88 17.58
N SER A 459 5.11 19.03 16.92
CA SER A 459 4.31 19.31 15.71
C SER A 459 5.06 18.96 14.42
N ILE A 460 6.41 19.01 14.47
CA ILE A 460 7.29 18.59 13.36
C ILE A 460 8.09 17.36 13.81
N ALA A 461 7.92 16.24 13.11
CA ALA A 461 8.69 15.02 13.31
C ALA A 461 9.62 14.74 12.13
N VAL A 462 10.90 14.51 12.40
CA VAL A 462 11.90 14.09 11.40
C VAL A 462 12.19 12.61 11.58
N THR A 463 12.02 11.83 10.52
CA THR A 463 12.17 10.37 10.58
C THR A 463 12.93 9.82 9.38
N VAL A 464 13.46 8.61 9.51
CA VAL A 464 14.04 7.84 8.39
C VAL A 464 13.02 6.79 7.92
N ASP A 465 12.84 5.72 8.66
CA ASP A 465 11.95 4.60 8.29
C ASP A 465 10.88 4.29 9.33
N LEU A 466 11.05 4.76 10.57
CA LEU A 466 10.25 4.31 11.69
C LEU A 466 8.77 4.66 11.55
N LEU A 467 8.49 5.87 11.04
CA LEU A 467 7.15 6.38 10.83
C LEU A 467 6.52 5.99 9.47
N THR A 468 7.25 5.21 8.64
CA THR A 468 6.71 4.71 7.37
C THR A 468 5.68 3.60 7.56
N THR A 469 5.65 2.95 8.74
CA THR A 469 4.77 1.83 9.03
C THR A 469 4.13 1.92 10.39
N GLY A 470 2.85 1.62 10.45
CA GLY A 470 2.14 1.33 11.69
C GLY A 470 1.72 2.53 12.55
N ILE A 471 2.06 3.76 12.22
CA ILE A 471 1.71 4.93 13.02
C ILE A 471 0.46 5.61 12.48
N ASP A 472 -0.49 5.82 13.37
CA ASP A 472 -1.76 6.46 13.09
C ASP A 472 -1.79 7.85 13.74
N VAL A 473 -1.49 8.90 12.94
CA VAL A 473 -1.56 10.31 13.31
C VAL A 473 -2.39 11.04 12.26
N PRO A 474 -3.71 11.14 12.44
CA PRO A 474 -4.60 11.79 11.47
C PRO A 474 -4.29 13.27 11.23
N GLU A 475 -3.71 13.94 12.22
CA GLU A 475 -3.33 15.34 12.18
C GLU A 475 -2.16 15.67 11.22
N ILE A 476 -1.51 14.68 10.59
CA ILE A 476 -0.44 14.96 9.61
C ILE A 476 -1.07 15.59 8.36
N THR A 477 -0.67 16.84 8.08
CA THR A 477 -1.11 17.64 6.92
C THR A 477 0.03 17.97 5.97
N ASN A 478 1.29 17.85 6.40
CA ASN A 478 2.44 18.16 5.57
C ASN A 478 3.41 16.98 5.53
N LEU A 479 3.82 16.59 4.32
CA LEU A 479 4.87 15.62 4.06
C LEU A 479 6.04 16.28 3.33
N VAL A 480 7.24 16.17 3.86
CA VAL A 480 8.46 16.73 3.26
C VAL A 480 9.42 15.59 2.91
N PHE A 481 9.79 15.49 1.64
CA PHE A 481 10.69 14.45 1.14
C PHE A 481 12.10 15.01 0.95
N LEU A 482 12.97 14.86 1.95
CA LEU A 482 14.40 15.18 1.83
C LEU A 482 15.26 13.95 1.49
N ARG A 483 14.60 12.86 1.11
CA ARG A 483 15.24 11.65 0.60
C ARG A 483 14.56 11.18 -0.68
N ARG A 484 15.37 10.71 -1.62
CA ARG A 484 14.83 10.09 -2.82
C ARG A 484 14.42 8.64 -2.56
N VAL A 485 13.19 8.31 -2.89
CA VAL A 485 12.62 6.97 -2.73
C VAL A 485 12.56 6.29 -4.10
N LYS A 486 13.11 5.08 -4.20
CA LYS A 486 13.14 4.30 -5.47
C LYS A 486 11.99 3.29 -5.57
N SER A 487 11.35 2.97 -4.45
CA SER A 487 10.27 2.02 -4.37
C SER A 487 8.93 2.76 -4.34
N ARG A 488 8.10 2.52 -5.36
CA ARG A 488 6.72 3.01 -5.39
C ARG A 488 5.94 2.59 -4.13
N ILE A 489 6.16 1.36 -3.66
CA ILE A 489 5.47 0.84 -2.48
C ILE A 489 5.83 1.64 -1.24
N LEU A 490 7.12 1.94 -1.04
CA LEU A 490 7.57 2.77 0.08
C LEU A 490 6.98 4.18 -0.02
N PHE A 491 6.97 4.77 -1.21
CA PHE A 491 6.36 6.07 -1.45
C PHE A 491 4.86 6.08 -1.10
N GLU A 492 4.08 5.11 -1.60
CA GLU A 492 2.65 4.99 -1.27
C GLU A 492 2.42 4.79 0.24
N GLN A 493 3.32 4.10 0.94
CA GLN A 493 3.26 3.97 2.40
C GLN A 493 3.56 5.29 3.13
N MET A 494 4.52 6.06 2.62
CA MET A 494 4.86 7.38 3.14
C MET A 494 3.70 8.36 2.93
N LEU A 495 3.12 8.41 1.73
CA LEU A 495 1.90 9.18 1.45
C LEU A 495 0.73 8.76 2.36
N GLY A 496 0.56 7.46 2.54
CA GLY A 496 -0.50 6.89 3.36
C GLY A 496 -0.50 7.34 4.83
N ARG A 497 0.56 8.02 5.30
CA ARG A 497 0.59 8.63 6.66
C ARG A 497 -0.29 9.86 6.76
N ALA A 498 -0.43 10.63 5.68
CA ALA A 498 -1.20 11.86 5.65
C ALA A 498 -2.61 11.70 5.05
N THR A 499 -2.97 10.52 4.55
CA THR A 499 -4.25 10.32 3.83
C THR A 499 -5.50 10.26 4.73
N ARG A 500 -5.35 10.22 6.05
CA ARG A 500 -6.49 10.05 6.97
C ARG A 500 -7.30 11.32 7.14
N LEU A 501 -8.61 11.14 7.25
CA LEU A 501 -9.53 12.20 7.65
C LEU A 501 -9.21 12.67 9.07
N CYS A 502 -9.24 13.99 9.31
CA CYS A 502 -9.13 14.58 10.63
C CYS A 502 -10.16 15.71 10.80
N PRO A 503 -11.40 15.40 11.19
CA PRO A 503 -12.45 16.41 11.40
C PRO A 503 -12.08 17.45 12.47
N LYS A 504 -11.21 17.08 13.42
CA LYS A 504 -10.76 17.96 14.51
C LYS A 504 -10.09 19.24 14.02
N ILE A 505 -9.34 19.16 12.92
CA ILE A 505 -8.62 20.26 12.29
C ILE A 505 -9.19 20.61 10.91
N HIS A 506 -10.42 20.16 10.60
CA HIS A 506 -11.08 20.38 9.31
C HIS A 506 -10.24 19.99 8.09
N LYS A 507 -9.44 18.93 8.20
CA LYS A 507 -8.52 18.49 7.16
C LYS A 507 -9.26 18.04 5.90
N THR A 508 -9.06 18.77 4.81
CA THR A 508 -9.65 18.49 3.47
C THR A 508 -8.64 17.84 2.52
N HIS A 509 -7.35 18.12 2.69
CA HIS A 509 -6.23 17.62 1.89
C HIS A 509 -4.95 17.62 2.73
N PHE A 510 -3.83 17.25 2.11
CA PHE A 510 -2.50 17.38 2.68
C PHE A 510 -1.51 17.88 1.63
N GLU A 511 -0.44 18.54 2.10
CA GLU A 511 0.60 19.11 1.26
C GLU A 511 1.80 18.17 1.13
N ILE A 512 2.45 18.22 -0.03
CA ILE A 512 3.68 17.49 -0.32
C ILE A 512 4.74 18.50 -0.72
N TYR A 513 5.90 18.48 -0.06
CA TYR A 513 7.10 19.24 -0.41
C TYR A 513 8.15 18.29 -0.96
N ASP A 514 8.54 18.47 -2.21
CA ASP A 514 9.44 17.55 -2.93
C ASP A 514 10.66 18.24 -3.54
N PRO A 515 11.62 18.68 -2.70
CA PRO A 515 12.84 19.30 -3.20
C PRO A 515 13.82 18.36 -3.90
N VAL A 516 13.58 17.05 -3.88
CA VAL A 516 14.48 16.04 -4.46
C VAL A 516 13.89 15.30 -5.67
N GLY A 517 12.70 15.70 -6.14
CA GLY A 517 12.06 15.16 -7.34
C GLY A 517 11.63 13.70 -7.20
N VAL A 518 11.09 13.30 -6.04
CA VAL A 518 10.55 11.94 -5.81
C VAL A 518 9.28 11.74 -6.62
N TYR A 519 8.40 12.74 -6.60
CA TYR A 519 7.09 12.67 -7.24
C TYR A 519 7.23 12.51 -8.75
N GLU A 520 8.05 13.36 -9.40
CA GLU A 520 8.35 13.26 -10.82
C GLU A 520 8.94 11.90 -11.22
N SER A 521 9.88 11.38 -10.41
CA SER A 521 10.54 10.10 -10.70
C SER A 521 9.60 8.90 -10.64
N LEU A 522 8.46 9.02 -9.95
CA LEU A 522 7.47 7.96 -9.74
C LEU A 522 6.22 8.17 -10.61
N GLU A 523 5.95 9.38 -11.08
CA GLU A 523 4.86 9.68 -12.01
C GLU A 523 5.04 8.96 -13.36
N ALA A 524 6.27 8.92 -13.89
CA ALA A 524 6.61 8.13 -15.07
C ALA A 524 6.31 6.61 -14.93
N VAL A 525 6.11 6.12 -13.69
CA VAL A 525 5.72 4.75 -13.37
C VAL A 525 4.20 4.60 -13.23
N ASN A 526 3.44 5.70 -13.19
CA ASN A 526 1.97 5.70 -13.11
C ASN A 526 1.29 5.19 -14.40
N THR A 527 1.98 5.14 -15.51
CA THR A 527 1.55 4.35 -16.67
C THR A 527 1.74 2.88 -16.31
N MET A 528 0.66 2.22 -15.90
CA MET A 528 0.62 0.80 -15.51
C MET A 528 1.06 -0.13 -16.65
N LYS A 529 2.32 -0.11 -17.01
CA LYS A 529 3.01 -1.28 -17.56
C LYS A 529 3.65 -2.00 -16.39
N PRO A 530 3.45 -3.31 -16.21
CA PRO A 530 4.13 -4.07 -15.19
C PRO A 530 5.62 -4.14 -15.56
N VAL A 531 6.39 -3.15 -15.17
CA VAL A 531 7.85 -3.20 -15.25
C VAL A 531 8.35 -3.82 -13.96
N VAL A 532 8.35 -5.11 -13.92
CA VAL A 532 9.08 -5.86 -12.91
C VAL A 532 10.24 -6.57 -13.58
N ALA A 533 11.32 -5.81 -13.77
CA ALA A 533 12.61 -6.48 -13.78
C ALA A 533 12.78 -7.13 -12.40
N ASN A 534 12.97 -8.43 -12.34
CA ASN A 534 13.45 -9.08 -11.13
C ASN A 534 14.78 -8.39 -10.75
N PRO A 535 14.84 -7.53 -9.73
CA PRO A 535 16.05 -6.73 -9.43
C PRO A 535 17.22 -7.64 -9.06
N SER A 536 16.94 -8.90 -8.69
CA SER A 536 17.92 -9.89 -8.29
C SER A 536 18.45 -10.75 -9.45
N ALA A 537 17.78 -10.78 -10.61
CA ALA A 537 18.29 -11.52 -11.76
C ALA A 537 19.55 -10.85 -12.30
N SER A 538 20.67 -11.59 -12.41
CA SER A 538 21.89 -11.10 -13.07
C SER A 538 21.66 -10.92 -14.58
N PHE A 539 22.48 -10.11 -15.25
CA PHE A 539 22.41 -10.07 -16.72
C PHE A 539 22.63 -11.47 -17.32
N GLY A 540 23.57 -12.27 -16.79
CA GLY A 540 23.77 -13.64 -17.23
C GLY A 540 22.51 -14.50 -17.15
N GLN A 541 21.78 -14.49 -16.03
CA GLN A 541 20.51 -15.22 -15.89
C GLN A 541 19.41 -14.74 -16.85
N LEU A 542 19.36 -13.44 -17.14
CA LEU A 542 18.42 -12.90 -18.13
C LEU A 542 18.78 -13.30 -19.55
N LEU A 543 20.07 -13.38 -19.88
CA LEU A 543 20.57 -13.82 -21.17
C LEU A 543 20.35 -15.31 -21.38
N ASP A 544 20.66 -16.16 -20.38
CA ASP A 544 20.43 -17.59 -20.42
C ASP A 544 18.92 -17.90 -20.61
N GLY A 545 18.04 -17.12 -19.93
CA GLY A 545 16.61 -17.20 -20.15
C GLY A 545 16.22 -16.81 -21.57
N LEU A 546 16.82 -15.77 -22.14
CA LEU A 546 16.52 -15.29 -23.48
C LEU A 546 16.96 -16.29 -24.58
N GLU A 547 18.00 -17.09 -24.34
CA GLU A 547 18.45 -18.15 -25.25
C GLU A 547 17.45 -19.30 -25.38
N VAL A 548 16.74 -19.64 -24.30
CA VAL A 548 15.88 -20.83 -24.21
C VAL A 548 14.42 -20.54 -24.54
N LEU A 549 13.97 -19.28 -24.44
CA LEU A 549 12.58 -18.91 -24.66
C LEU A 549 12.19 -18.97 -26.14
N GLU A 550 11.08 -19.68 -26.46
CA GLU A 550 10.52 -19.82 -27.81
C GLU A 550 9.24 -19.00 -28.00
N ASP A 551 8.46 -18.77 -26.93
CA ASP A 551 7.21 -18.00 -26.98
C ASP A 551 7.48 -16.51 -27.18
N LYS A 552 6.85 -15.93 -28.21
CA LYS A 552 7.07 -14.55 -28.63
C LYS A 552 6.81 -13.53 -27.50
N LYS A 553 5.76 -13.72 -26.71
CA LYS A 553 5.43 -12.80 -25.59
C LYS A 553 6.41 -12.91 -24.44
N GLN A 554 6.92 -14.13 -24.19
CA GLN A 554 7.92 -14.34 -23.16
C GLN A 554 9.27 -13.76 -23.60
N VAL A 555 9.61 -13.83 -24.88
CA VAL A 555 10.82 -13.20 -25.45
C VAL A 555 10.71 -11.68 -25.35
N GLU A 556 9.59 -11.08 -25.74
CA GLU A 556 9.34 -9.64 -25.59
C GLU A 556 9.48 -9.20 -24.14
N TYR A 557 8.84 -9.92 -23.22
CA TYR A 557 8.93 -9.63 -21.79
C TYR A 557 10.38 -9.71 -21.26
N GLN A 558 11.16 -10.70 -21.68
CA GLN A 558 12.55 -10.89 -21.26
C GLN A 558 13.46 -9.77 -21.80
N ILE A 559 13.21 -9.32 -23.04
CA ILE A 559 13.91 -8.16 -23.63
C ILE A 559 13.61 -6.89 -22.82
N ASP A 560 12.35 -6.63 -22.47
CA ASP A 560 11.94 -5.50 -21.63
C ASP A 560 12.65 -5.51 -20.27
N GLN A 561 12.85 -6.70 -19.68
CA GLN A 561 13.61 -6.86 -18.43
C GLN A 561 15.08 -6.46 -18.59
N ILE A 562 15.72 -6.86 -19.69
CA ILE A 562 17.12 -6.52 -20.00
C ILE A 562 17.26 -5.02 -20.23
N ILE A 563 16.36 -4.42 -21.02
CA ILE A 563 16.33 -2.98 -21.29
C ILE A 563 16.16 -2.18 -19.98
N ALA A 564 15.21 -2.55 -19.14
CA ALA A 564 14.97 -1.88 -17.86
C ALA A 564 16.19 -1.99 -16.93
N LYS A 565 16.88 -3.12 -16.93
CA LYS A 565 18.12 -3.30 -16.16
C LYS A 565 19.28 -2.50 -16.73
N LEU A 566 19.39 -2.40 -18.05
CA LEU A 566 20.40 -1.61 -18.73
C LEU A 566 20.17 -0.10 -18.51
N GLN A 567 18.92 0.38 -18.56
CA GLN A 567 18.55 1.76 -18.24
C GLN A 567 18.97 2.18 -16.83
N ARG A 568 18.84 1.27 -15.85
CA ARG A 568 19.32 1.50 -14.47
C ARG A 568 20.85 1.51 -14.38
N LYS A 569 21.50 0.61 -15.13
CA LYS A 569 22.95 0.46 -15.10
C LYS A 569 23.67 1.62 -15.76
N LYS A 570 23.13 2.17 -16.88
CA LYS A 570 23.73 3.29 -17.62
C LYS A 570 24.01 4.51 -16.73
N ARG A 571 23.17 4.75 -15.73
CA ARG A 571 23.33 5.85 -14.77
C ARG A 571 24.48 5.67 -13.78
N LYS A 572 25.08 4.47 -13.75
CA LYS A 572 26.14 4.08 -12.80
C LYS A 572 27.46 3.72 -13.47
N LEU A 573 27.57 3.92 -14.78
CA LEU A 573 28.79 3.62 -15.51
C LEU A 573 29.82 4.73 -15.25
N ASP A 574 31.00 4.32 -14.79
CA ASP A 574 32.15 5.22 -14.73
C ASP A 574 32.77 5.46 -16.14
N GLY A 575 33.64 6.43 -16.26
CA GLY A 575 34.19 6.84 -17.54
C GLY A 575 34.86 5.68 -18.31
N LYS A 576 35.58 4.79 -17.62
CA LYS A 576 36.23 3.62 -18.24
C LYS A 576 35.21 2.60 -18.74
N THR A 577 34.20 2.29 -17.94
CA THR A 577 33.14 1.35 -18.34
C THR A 577 32.27 1.92 -19.47
N MET A 578 32.10 3.25 -19.51
CA MET A 578 31.44 3.95 -20.61
C MET A 578 32.22 3.83 -21.91
N GLU A 579 33.57 4.07 -21.89
CA GLU A 579 34.44 3.90 -23.05
C GLU A 579 34.44 2.46 -23.57
N HIS A 580 34.46 1.47 -22.66
CA HIS A 580 34.33 0.06 -23.03
C HIS A 580 32.98 -0.25 -23.65
N PHE A 581 31.89 0.30 -23.07
CA PHE A 581 30.54 0.14 -23.62
C PHE A 581 30.46 0.65 -25.07
N VAL A 582 30.90 1.88 -25.30
CA VAL A 582 30.91 2.50 -26.64
C VAL A 582 31.78 1.69 -27.62
N SER A 583 32.95 1.21 -27.18
CA SER A 583 33.82 0.36 -28.00
C SER A 583 33.15 -0.97 -28.40
N MET A 584 32.51 -1.65 -27.45
CA MET A 584 31.83 -2.94 -27.68
C MET A 584 30.54 -2.83 -28.49
N THR A 585 29.89 -1.67 -28.50
CA THR A 585 28.65 -1.44 -29.24
C THR A 585 28.83 -0.77 -30.61
N GLY A 586 30.10 -0.65 -31.03
CA GLY A 586 30.44 -0.03 -32.33
C GLY A 586 30.21 1.47 -32.40
N GLY A 587 30.40 2.18 -31.28
CA GLY A 587 30.31 3.64 -31.19
C GLY A 587 28.99 4.17 -30.60
N MET A 588 28.10 3.29 -30.19
CA MET A 588 26.82 3.71 -29.57
C MET A 588 26.96 3.91 -28.07
N ASP A 589 26.48 5.00 -27.54
CA ASP A 589 26.28 5.17 -26.12
C ASP A 589 25.12 4.30 -25.56
N PRO A 590 25.02 4.11 -24.26
CA PRO A 590 23.95 3.29 -23.68
C PRO A 590 22.52 3.75 -24.00
N THR A 591 22.30 5.06 -24.24
CA THR A 591 21.00 5.61 -24.60
C THR A 591 20.61 5.23 -26.02
N GLN A 592 21.58 5.41 -26.94
CA GLN A 592 21.40 5.03 -28.35
C GLN A 592 21.18 3.52 -28.51
N PHE A 593 21.93 2.71 -27.77
CA PHE A 593 21.80 1.26 -27.78
C PHE A 593 20.43 0.80 -27.25
N ILE A 594 19.93 1.39 -26.17
CA ILE A 594 18.59 1.14 -25.63
C ILE A 594 17.50 1.53 -26.64
N GLN A 595 17.58 2.74 -27.19
CA GLN A 595 16.62 3.21 -28.22
C GLN A 595 16.54 2.26 -29.40
N GLN A 596 17.69 1.75 -29.84
CA GLN A 596 17.73 0.78 -30.91
C GLN A 596 17.05 -0.54 -30.55
N LEU A 597 17.29 -1.08 -29.34
CA LEU A 597 16.62 -2.29 -28.87
C LEU A 597 15.09 -2.11 -28.77
N GLU A 598 14.62 -0.91 -28.38
CA GLU A 598 13.18 -0.57 -28.28
C GLU A 598 12.49 -0.44 -29.65
N GLN A 599 13.23 -0.06 -30.67
CA GLN A 599 12.71 0.14 -32.04
C GLN A 599 12.78 -1.12 -32.91
N GLU A 600 13.60 -2.08 -32.56
CA GLU A 600 13.79 -3.32 -33.31
C GLU A 600 12.67 -4.34 -33.05
N PRO A 601 12.28 -5.15 -34.08
CA PRO A 601 11.43 -6.31 -33.84
C PRO A 601 12.05 -7.24 -32.79
N PRO A 602 11.24 -7.91 -31.93
CA PRO A 602 11.74 -8.73 -30.80
C PRO A 602 12.82 -9.73 -31.14
N GLN A 603 12.73 -10.37 -32.32
CA GLN A 603 13.73 -11.34 -32.75
C GLN A 603 15.07 -10.69 -33.13
N GLN A 604 15.06 -9.46 -33.64
CA GLN A 604 16.28 -8.72 -33.95
C GLN A 604 16.92 -8.18 -32.69
N ALA A 605 16.14 -7.62 -31.76
CA ALA A 605 16.60 -7.19 -30.46
C ALA A 605 17.20 -8.35 -29.66
N ARG A 606 16.57 -9.54 -29.68
CA ARG A 606 17.11 -10.79 -29.10
C ARG A 606 18.51 -11.09 -29.66
N ASN A 607 18.63 -11.16 -30.99
CA ASN A 607 19.91 -11.51 -31.63
C ASN A 607 21.01 -10.47 -31.30
N ARG A 608 20.64 -9.18 -31.23
CA ARG A 608 21.55 -8.11 -30.85
C ARG A 608 22.01 -8.26 -29.39
N ILE A 609 21.09 -8.51 -28.46
CA ILE A 609 21.42 -8.69 -27.05
C ILE A 609 22.37 -9.87 -26.88
N LEU A 610 22.08 -11.02 -27.52
CA LEU A 610 22.91 -12.21 -27.42
C LEU A 610 24.28 -12.05 -28.10
N ALA A 611 24.36 -11.27 -29.17
CA ALA A 611 25.63 -10.94 -29.83
C ALA A 611 26.55 -10.06 -28.96
N HIS A 612 25.99 -9.32 -27.98
CA HIS A 612 26.77 -8.49 -27.05
C HIS A 612 26.82 -9.10 -25.64
N ARG A 613 26.80 -10.43 -25.52
CA ARG A 613 26.82 -11.14 -24.23
C ARG A 613 27.96 -10.66 -23.33
N ASP A 614 29.16 -10.54 -23.86
CA ASP A 614 30.36 -10.08 -23.11
C ASP A 614 30.17 -8.68 -22.51
N LEU A 615 29.45 -7.78 -23.21
CA LEU A 615 29.10 -6.47 -22.69
C LEU A 615 28.20 -6.56 -21.45
N PHE A 616 27.19 -7.40 -21.49
CA PHE A 616 26.27 -7.57 -20.37
C PHE A 616 26.92 -8.30 -19.19
N GLU A 617 27.89 -9.18 -19.44
CA GLU A 617 28.72 -9.81 -18.40
C GLU A 617 29.60 -8.77 -17.72
N LEU A 618 30.30 -7.93 -18.50
CA LEU A 618 31.07 -6.80 -17.96
C LEU A 618 30.22 -5.86 -17.10
N LEU A 619 29.03 -5.52 -17.57
CA LEU A 619 28.06 -4.75 -16.79
C LEU A 619 27.58 -5.46 -15.52
N GLY A 620 27.57 -6.78 -15.50
CA GLY A 620 27.24 -7.62 -14.35
C GLY A 620 28.33 -7.63 -13.28
N GLU A 621 29.61 -7.60 -13.68
CA GLU A 621 30.76 -7.67 -12.77
C GLU A 621 31.10 -6.37 -12.05
N THR A 622 30.63 -5.20 -12.53
CA THR A 622 30.81 -3.92 -11.84
C THR A 622 29.97 -3.93 -10.54
N ARG A 623 30.57 -4.42 -9.45
CA ARG A 623 30.01 -4.38 -8.10
C ARG A 623 30.13 -2.97 -7.54
N ALA A 624 29.06 -2.46 -6.93
CA ALA A 624 29.17 -1.34 -6.01
C ALA A 624 30.04 -1.78 -4.83
N ASN A 625 31.23 -1.26 -4.70
CA ASN A 625 32.10 -1.49 -3.55
C ASN A 625 31.40 -0.95 -2.30
N GLY A 626 31.32 -1.79 -1.26
CA GLY A 626 30.76 -1.43 0.04
C GLY A 626 31.59 -0.30 0.71
N GLY A 627 30.86 0.52 1.49
CA GLY A 627 31.47 1.45 2.46
C GLY A 627 32.36 2.51 1.85
N ARG A 628 31.92 3.28 0.85
CA ARG A 628 32.63 4.47 0.40
C ARG A 628 32.43 5.61 1.38
N PRO A 629 33.53 6.35 1.75
CA PRO A 629 33.41 7.56 2.52
C PRO A 629 32.41 8.54 1.86
N VAL A 630 31.63 9.26 2.67
CA VAL A 630 30.67 10.24 2.20
C VAL A 630 31.35 11.60 2.08
N VAL A 631 31.21 12.27 0.95
CA VAL A 631 31.75 13.62 0.75
C VAL A 631 30.89 14.64 1.50
N ILE A 632 31.50 15.61 2.17
CA ILE A 632 30.82 16.79 2.73
C ILE A 632 31.08 17.96 1.78
N SER A 633 30.01 18.62 1.36
CA SER A 633 30.07 19.79 0.49
C SER A 633 29.48 21.01 1.19
N ASP A 634 30.28 22.09 1.22
CA ASP A 634 29.87 23.42 1.70
C ASP A 634 29.58 24.36 0.51
N ALA A 635 29.35 23.80 -0.70
CA ALA A 635 29.01 24.60 -1.87
C ALA A 635 27.71 25.40 -1.57
N PRO A 636 27.74 26.73 -1.75
CA PRO A 636 26.57 27.57 -1.44
C PRO A 636 25.42 27.22 -2.34
N ASP A 637 24.21 27.22 -1.78
CA ASP A 637 22.98 26.97 -2.51
C ASP A 637 21.97 28.11 -2.34
N GLU A 638 21.18 28.34 -3.35
CA GLU A 638 20.16 29.36 -3.40
C GLU A 638 18.87 28.76 -4.02
N LEU A 639 17.72 29.14 -3.49
CA LEU A 639 16.43 28.81 -4.08
C LEU A 639 16.28 29.54 -5.41
N VAL A 640 16.01 28.79 -6.47
CA VAL A 640 15.75 29.31 -7.82
C VAL A 640 14.25 29.54 -8.04
N SER A 641 13.44 28.56 -7.65
CA SER A 641 11.99 28.66 -7.77
C SER A 641 11.28 27.74 -6.76
N HIS A 642 10.08 28.17 -6.37
CA HIS A 642 9.13 27.38 -5.62
C HIS A 642 7.80 27.42 -6.38
N THR A 643 7.42 26.31 -6.97
CA THR A 643 6.23 26.15 -7.81
C THR A 643 5.41 24.94 -7.38
N ARG A 644 4.15 24.86 -7.85
CA ARG A 644 3.36 23.63 -7.71
C ARG A 644 3.45 22.80 -8.99
N GLY A 645 3.62 21.47 -8.85
CA GLY A 645 3.68 20.53 -9.97
C GLY A 645 2.29 20.04 -10.36
N TYR A 646 1.81 20.41 -11.54
CA TYR A 646 0.53 19.97 -12.09
C TYR A 646 0.72 18.89 -13.17
N GLY A 647 1.27 17.73 -12.79
CA GLY A 647 1.53 16.66 -13.74
C GLY A 647 2.52 17.07 -14.84
N THR A 648 2.10 17.02 -16.10
CA THR A 648 2.91 17.46 -17.25
C THR A 648 2.95 18.99 -17.45
N GLY A 649 2.12 19.76 -16.71
CA GLY A 649 2.04 21.22 -16.76
C GLY A 649 2.80 21.86 -15.61
N SER A 650 3.56 22.93 -15.91
CA SER A 650 4.26 23.73 -14.89
C SER A 650 3.45 24.93 -14.41
N ARG A 651 2.28 25.18 -15.00
CA ARG A 651 1.42 26.33 -14.68
C ARG A 651 -0.04 25.87 -14.49
N PRO A 652 -0.78 26.57 -13.60
CA PRO A 652 -2.19 26.28 -13.39
C PRO A 652 -3.02 26.42 -14.67
N GLU A 653 -2.73 27.42 -15.51
CA GLU A 653 -3.42 27.64 -16.77
C GLU A 653 -3.28 26.45 -17.71
N ASP A 654 -2.05 25.95 -17.92
CA ASP A 654 -1.77 24.83 -18.82
C ASP A 654 -2.51 23.56 -18.38
N TYR A 655 -2.61 23.34 -17.07
CA TYR A 655 -3.33 22.22 -16.49
C TYR A 655 -4.84 22.31 -16.69
N LEU A 656 -5.42 23.50 -16.51
CA LEU A 656 -6.84 23.75 -16.72
C LEU A 656 -7.22 23.70 -18.22
N ASP A 657 -6.33 24.18 -19.08
CA ASP A 657 -6.52 24.08 -20.54
C ASP A 657 -6.44 22.61 -21.01
N ALA A 658 -5.50 21.84 -20.50
CA ALA A 658 -5.42 20.40 -20.78
C ALA A 658 -6.68 19.66 -20.30
N PHE A 659 -7.20 19.99 -19.11
CA PHE A 659 -8.47 19.44 -18.63
C PHE A 659 -9.64 19.82 -19.53
N ALA A 660 -9.73 21.10 -19.96
CA ALA A 660 -10.78 21.60 -20.86
C ALA A 660 -10.75 20.87 -22.21
N ASP A 661 -9.56 20.68 -22.78
CA ASP A 661 -9.39 19.97 -24.04
C ASP A 661 -9.72 18.49 -23.91
N TYR A 662 -9.31 17.85 -22.81
CA TYR A 662 -9.67 16.46 -22.54
C TYR A 662 -11.19 16.28 -22.48
N VAL A 663 -11.87 17.09 -21.67
CA VAL A 663 -13.34 17.01 -21.52
C VAL A 663 -14.04 17.23 -22.85
N LYS A 664 -13.67 18.27 -23.63
CA LYS A 664 -14.28 18.58 -24.93
C LYS A 664 -14.05 17.47 -25.96
N THR A 665 -12.87 16.87 -25.96
CA THR A 665 -12.53 15.80 -26.89
C THR A 665 -13.33 14.54 -26.63
N HIS A 666 -13.48 14.16 -25.34
CA HIS A 666 -14.05 12.89 -24.93
C HIS A 666 -15.54 12.95 -24.53
N ILE A 667 -16.18 14.12 -24.63
CA ILE A 667 -17.59 14.32 -24.22
C ILE A 667 -18.56 13.35 -24.94
N ASN A 668 -18.28 12.97 -26.18
CA ASN A 668 -19.09 12.05 -26.94
C ASN A 668 -18.65 10.58 -26.83
N GLU A 669 -17.48 10.32 -26.29
CA GLU A 669 -16.90 8.98 -26.14
C GLU A 669 -17.21 8.40 -24.76
N ILE A 670 -17.16 9.24 -23.71
CA ILE A 670 -17.41 8.84 -22.32
C ILE A 670 -18.87 9.20 -21.97
N ALA A 671 -19.71 8.18 -21.86
CA ALA A 671 -21.13 8.34 -21.59
C ALA A 671 -21.42 9.21 -20.34
N ALA A 672 -20.64 9.05 -19.28
CA ALA A 672 -20.80 9.83 -18.05
C ALA A 672 -20.45 11.33 -18.25
N LEU A 673 -19.46 11.69 -19.08
CA LEU A 673 -19.18 13.08 -19.45
C LEU A 673 -20.35 13.70 -20.21
N ASN A 674 -20.91 12.96 -21.16
CA ASN A 674 -22.08 13.41 -21.91
C ASN A 674 -23.27 13.66 -20.97
N ILE A 675 -23.56 12.72 -20.05
CA ILE A 675 -24.63 12.85 -19.07
C ILE A 675 -24.43 14.08 -18.18
N VAL A 676 -23.21 14.31 -17.66
CA VAL A 676 -22.87 15.47 -16.83
C VAL A 676 -23.16 16.78 -17.55
N CYS A 677 -22.89 16.87 -18.84
CA CYS A 677 -23.08 18.10 -19.63
C CYS A 677 -24.53 18.30 -20.08
N THR A 678 -25.22 17.22 -20.44
CA THR A 678 -26.56 17.29 -21.10
C THR A 678 -27.73 16.99 -20.16
N ARG A 679 -27.55 16.00 -19.26
CA ARG A 679 -28.63 15.47 -18.40
C ARG A 679 -28.10 15.09 -17.00
N PRO A 680 -27.47 16.03 -16.26
CA PRO A 680 -26.79 15.73 -14.99
C PRO A 680 -27.69 15.06 -13.93
N LYS A 681 -29.00 15.27 -14.00
CA LYS A 681 -29.98 14.62 -13.13
C LYS A 681 -30.06 13.09 -13.31
N GLU A 682 -29.61 12.56 -14.45
CA GLU A 682 -29.59 11.11 -14.72
C GLU A 682 -28.27 10.45 -14.25
N LEU A 683 -27.34 11.23 -13.71
CA LEU A 683 -26.06 10.73 -13.25
C LEU A 683 -26.26 9.83 -12.01
N THR A 684 -25.69 8.62 -12.07
CA THR A 684 -25.68 7.72 -10.93
C THR A 684 -24.37 7.84 -10.15
N ARG A 685 -24.39 7.45 -8.86
CA ARG A 685 -23.20 7.41 -8.01
C ARG A 685 -22.10 6.51 -8.62
N ALA A 686 -22.48 5.36 -9.19
CA ALA A 686 -21.56 4.45 -9.84
C ALA A 686 -20.90 5.08 -11.07
N SER A 687 -21.68 5.67 -11.98
CA SER A 687 -21.15 6.31 -13.18
C SER A 687 -20.31 7.55 -12.87
N LEU A 688 -20.64 8.31 -11.81
CA LEU A 688 -19.81 9.41 -11.34
C LEU A 688 -18.48 8.91 -10.76
N LYS A 689 -18.50 7.83 -9.97
CA LYS A 689 -17.28 7.20 -9.46
C LYS A 689 -16.37 6.74 -10.59
N ASP A 690 -16.91 6.04 -11.57
CA ASP A 690 -16.14 5.55 -12.72
C ASP A 690 -15.55 6.71 -13.55
N LEU A 691 -16.31 7.79 -13.70
CA LEU A 691 -15.85 9.01 -14.38
C LEU A 691 -14.69 9.66 -13.60
N ARG A 692 -14.83 9.82 -12.29
CA ARG A 692 -13.75 10.37 -11.42
C ARG A 692 -12.49 9.51 -11.51
N LEU A 693 -12.62 8.19 -11.42
CA LEU A 693 -11.49 7.27 -11.58
C LEU A 693 -10.83 7.38 -12.96
N THR A 694 -11.61 7.66 -14.00
CA THR A 694 -11.09 7.87 -15.37
C THR A 694 -10.31 9.18 -15.46
N LEU A 695 -10.87 10.27 -14.95
CA LEU A 695 -10.19 11.58 -14.90
C LEU A 695 -8.92 11.53 -14.06
N ASP A 696 -8.95 10.85 -12.91
CA ASP A 696 -7.79 10.68 -12.04
C ASP A 696 -6.64 9.90 -12.72
N ARG A 697 -6.96 8.92 -13.60
CA ARG A 697 -5.95 8.20 -14.40
C ARG A 697 -5.26 9.08 -15.42
N GLU A 698 -5.99 10.06 -15.94
CA GLU A 698 -5.48 11.06 -16.87
C GLU A 698 -4.79 12.24 -16.14
N GLY A 699 -4.67 12.17 -14.81
CA GLY A 699 -4.00 13.19 -14.00
C GLY A 699 -4.90 14.33 -13.54
N PHE A 700 -6.22 14.27 -13.77
CA PHE A 700 -7.15 15.34 -13.40
C PHE A 700 -7.90 15.01 -12.12
N THR A 701 -7.37 15.44 -10.96
CA THR A 701 -8.04 15.29 -9.67
C THR A 701 -8.88 16.53 -9.32
N THR A 702 -9.98 16.33 -8.60
CA THR A 702 -10.85 17.44 -8.17
C THR A 702 -10.08 18.43 -7.30
N GLN A 703 -9.18 17.96 -6.43
CA GLN A 703 -8.38 18.81 -5.55
C GLN A 703 -7.46 19.72 -6.36
N GLN A 704 -6.64 19.15 -7.24
CA GLN A 704 -5.68 19.91 -8.05
C GLN A 704 -6.37 20.90 -9.00
N LEU A 705 -7.55 20.54 -9.54
CA LEU A 705 -8.34 21.47 -10.37
C LEU A 705 -8.83 22.68 -9.55
N ASN A 706 -9.30 22.46 -8.33
CA ASN A 706 -9.71 23.56 -7.46
C ASN A 706 -8.52 24.45 -7.07
N THR A 707 -7.38 23.87 -6.75
CA THR A 707 -6.15 24.62 -6.42
C THR A 707 -5.68 25.44 -7.61
N ALA A 708 -5.63 24.87 -8.81
CA ALA A 708 -5.25 25.59 -10.01
C ALA A 708 -6.19 26.81 -10.28
N ILE A 709 -7.49 26.64 -10.03
CA ILE A 709 -8.46 27.75 -10.16
C ILE A 709 -8.22 28.80 -9.08
N SER A 710 -8.00 28.38 -7.82
CA SER A 710 -7.77 29.31 -6.71
C SER A 710 -6.49 30.14 -6.92
N GLU A 711 -5.42 29.54 -7.43
CA GLU A 711 -4.18 30.25 -7.78
C GLU A 711 -4.39 31.30 -8.87
N LEU A 712 -5.24 31.04 -9.86
CA LEU A 712 -5.53 31.97 -10.94
C LEU A 712 -6.46 33.10 -10.54
N THR A 713 -7.43 32.82 -9.68
CA THR A 713 -8.48 33.79 -9.31
C THR A 713 -8.20 34.53 -8.01
N ASN A 714 -7.23 34.08 -7.22
CA ASN A 714 -7.00 34.49 -5.81
C ASN A 714 -8.26 34.36 -4.94
N GLU A 715 -9.14 33.42 -5.26
CA GLU A 715 -10.36 33.12 -4.49
C GLU A 715 -10.35 31.63 -4.15
N GLU A 716 -10.59 31.29 -2.88
CA GLU A 716 -10.79 29.91 -2.48
C GLU A 716 -12.04 29.33 -3.16
N MET A 717 -11.86 28.27 -3.92
CA MET A 717 -12.94 27.60 -4.64
C MET A 717 -12.99 26.12 -4.26
N ALA A 718 -14.13 25.67 -3.79
CA ALA A 718 -14.40 24.25 -3.51
C ALA A 718 -15.55 23.77 -4.40
N ALA A 719 -15.30 23.66 -5.69
CA ALA A 719 -16.25 23.13 -6.66
C ALA A 719 -16.15 21.60 -6.75
N ASP A 720 -17.28 20.95 -6.98
CA ASP A 720 -17.27 19.51 -7.28
C ASP A 720 -16.94 19.24 -8.74
N ILE A 721 -16.55 18.00 -9.04
CA ILE A 721 -16.13 17.60 -10.39
C ILE A 721 -17.21 17.83 -11.46
N ILE A 722 -18.49 17.73 -11.10
CA ILE A 722 -19.60 17.98 -12.03
C ILE A 722 -19.61 19.47 -12.45
N SER A 723 -19.45 20.37 -11.49
CA SER A 723 -19.38 21.83 -11.76
C SER A 723 -18.16 22.19 -12.60
N LEU A 724 -17.01 21.56 -12.31
CA LEU A 724 -15.77 21.76 -13.08
C LEU A 724 -15.92 21.28 -14.53
N ILE A 725 -16.43 20.07 -14.75
CA ILE A 725 -16.68 19.53 -16.09
C ILE A 725 -17.63 20.46 -16.86
N ARG A 726 -18.76 20.87 -16.27
CA ARG A 726 -19.74 21.76 -16.90
C ARG A 726 -19.17 23.14 -17.23
N ARG A 727 -18.33 23.68 -16.33
CA ARG A 727 -17.62 24.95 -16.57
C ARG A 727 -16.76 24.89 -17.82
N TYR A 728 -15.93 23.87 -17.94
CA TYR A 728 -14.95 23.77 -19.03
C TYR A 728 -15.53 23.19 -20.33
N ALA A 729 -16.58 22.35 -20.25
CA ALA A 729 -17.24 21.78 -21.41
C ALA A 729 -18.26 22.74 -22.07
N ILE A 730 -19.11 23.38 -21.25
CA ILE A 730 -20.28 24.15 -21.73
C ILE A 730 -20.34 25.59 -21.20
N GLY A 731 -19.31 26.06 -20.50
CA GLY A 731 -19.22 27.44 -20.01
C GLY A 731 -20.16 27.78 -18.87
N SER A 732 -20.64 26.80 -18.08
CA SER A 732 -21.50 27.04 -16.92
C SER A 732 -20.79 27.90 -15.87
N THR A 733 -21.57 28.67 -15.09
CA THR A 733 -21.02 29.47 -13.99
C THR A 733 -20.47 28.55 -12.91
N LEU A 734 -19.23 28.77 -12.48
CA LEU A 734 -18.63 28.05 -11.39
C LEU A 734 -19.20 28.55 -10.06
N ILE A 735 -19.74 27.63 -9.27
CA ILE A 735 -20.32 27.90 -7.95
C ILE A 735 -19.77 26.83 -7.01
N SER A 736 -19.43 27.20 -5.77
CA SER A 736 -18.97 26.23 -4.80
C SER A 736 -20.02 25.13 -4.56
N HIS A 737 -19.57 23.94 -4.24
CA HIS A 737 -20.45 22.80 -3.99
C HIS A 737 -21.51 23.09 -2.93
N GLU A 738 -21.12 23.68 -1.83
CA GLU A 738 -22.00 24.08 -0.73
C GLU A 738 -23.05 25.12 -1.16
N ALA A 739 -22.62 26.17 -1.84
CA ALA A 739 -23.52 27.23 -2.30
C ALA A 739 -24.57 26.70 -3.29
N ARG A 740 -24.17 25.75 -4.18
CA ARG A 740 -25.08 25.11 -5.11
C ARG A 740 -26.15 24.29 -4.42
N ILE A 741 -25.77 23.50 -3.42
CA ILE A 741 -26.71 22.66 -2.66
C ILE A 741 -27.68 23.52 -1.88
N ARG A 742 -27.21 24.52 -1.15
CA ARG A 742 -28.06 25.45 -0.39
C ARG A 742 -29.06 26.17 -1.30
N ARG A 743 -28.60 26.66 -2.45
CA ARG A 743 -29.46 27.30 -3.45
C ARG A 743 -30.57 26.36 -3.96
N ALA A 744 -30.24 25.09 -4.23
CA ALA A 744 -31.20 24.09 -4.72
C ALA A 744 -32.23 23.75 -3.63
N VAL A 745 -31.80 23.54 -2.40
CA VAL A 745 -32.67 23.26 -1.26
C VAL A 745 -33.59 24.46 -0.95
N ASP A 746 -33.09 25.69 -1.01
CA ASP A 746 -33.89 26.90 -0.83
C ASP A 746 -34.96 27.06 -1.94
N LYS A 747 -34.61 26.77 -3.20
CA LYS A 747 -35.58 26.72 -4.28
C LYS A 747 -36.67 25.69 -4.02
N LEU A 748 -36.30 24.49 -3.62
CA LEU A 748 -37.24 23.41 -3.31
C LEU A 748 -38.19 23.80 -2.14
N LYS A 749 -37.64 24.40 -1.07
CA LYS A 749 -38.44 24.88 0.06
C LYS A 749 -39.38 26.02 -0.28
N LYS A 750 -39.05 26.84 -1.28
CA LYS A 750 -39.91 27.91 -1.80
C LYS A 750 -41.03 27.39 -2.70
N ALA A 751 -40.76 26.33 -3.47
CA ALA A 751 -41.73 25.72 -4.40
C ALA A 751 -42.81 24.91 -3.68
N HIS A 752 -42.50 24.34 -2.50
CA HIS A 752 -43.41 23.48 -1.74
C HIS A 752 -43.60 23.93 -0.30
N LYS A 753 -44.79 23.70 0.25
CA LYS A 753 -45.08 23.88 1.69
C LYS A 753 -44.83 22.54 2.40
N PHE A 754 -43.67 22.38 2.96
CA PHE A 754 -43.28 21.17 3.71
C PHE A 754 -43.68 21.24 5.17
N THR A 755 -44.13 20.15 5.73
CA THR A 755 -44.33 19.96 7.17
C THR A 755 -43.01 19.96 7.92
N ALA A 756 -43.03 20.14 9.24
CA ALA A 756 -41.79 20.13 10.05
C ALA A 756 -41.00 18.81 9.94
N ILE A 757 -41.71 17.69 9.75
CA ILE A 757 -41.06 16.37 9.57
C ILE A 757 -40.42 16.26 8.19
N GLU A 758 -41.10 16.68 7.13
CA GLU A 758 -40.53 16.72 5.77
C GLU A 758 -39.31 17.64 5.69
N GLN A 759 -39.38 18.82 6.33
CA GLN A 759 -38.23 19.74 6.40
C GLN A 759 -37.00 19.11 7.08
N LYS A 760 -37.21 18.30 8.13
CA LYS A 760 -36.12 17.57 8.79
C LYS A 760 -35.48 16.56 7.85
N TRP A 761 -36.26 15.89 7.01
CA TRP A 761 -35.74 14.95 6.01
C TRP A 761 -35.03 15.66 4.86
N ILE A 762 -35.53 16.80 4.39
CA ILE A 762 -34.83 17.65 3.41
C ILE A 762 -33.50 18.11 3.97
N GLY A 763 -33.42 18.48 5.27
CA GLY A 763 -32.15 18.81 5.91
C GLY A 763 -31.16 17.61 5.98
N ARG A 764 -31.66 16.37 6.06
CA ARG A 764 -30.81 15.17 5.97
C ARG A 764 -30.33 14.92 4.54
N MET A 765 -31.18 15.16 3.53
CA MET A 765 -30.77 15.09 2.11
C MET A 765 -29.74 16.17 1.78
N GLU A 766 -29.89 17.38 2.32
CA GLU A 766 -28.93 18.46 2.22
C GLU A 766 -27.56 18.07 2.77
N LYS A 767 -27.54 17.53 4.00
CA LYS A 767 -26.30 17.01 4.61
C LYS A 767 -25.67 15.88 3.79
N TYR A 768 -26.48 14.98 3.24
CA TYR A 768 -26.01 13.92 2.36
C TYR A 768 -25.33 14.50 1.10
N LEU A 769 -25.98 15.50 0.47
CA LEU A 769 -25.46 16.13 -0.74
C LEU A 769 -24.18 16.95 -0.49
N MET A 770 -23.95 17.45 0.74
CA MET A 770 -22.70 18.12 1.12
C MET A 770 -21.49 17.15 1.08
N GLU A 771 -21.72 15.87 1.31
CA GLU A 771 -20.70 14.84 1.26
C GLU A 771 -20.66 14.12 -0.10
N GLU A 772 -21.82 14.02 -0.77
CA GLU A 772 -22.00 13.28 -2.01
C GLU A 772 -22.56 14.21 -3.09
N SER A 773 -22.06 14.13 -4.31
CA SER A 773 -22.52 15.03 -5.40
C SER A 773 -23.82 14.62 -6.06
N VAL A 774 -24.36 13.42 -5.78
CA VAL A 774 -25.53 12.84 -6.45
C VAL A 774 -26.47 12.20 -5.43
N LEU A 775 -27.75 12.55 -5.50
CA LEU A 775 -28.83 11.93 -4.74
C LEU A 775 -29.80 11.26 -5.70
N ASN A 776 -30.01 9.95 -5.59
CA ASN A 776 -31.02 9.20 -6.33
C ASN A 776 -31.87 8.37 -5.37
N VAL A 777 -32.94 7.80 -5.88
CA VAL A 777 -33.92 7.05 -5.08
C VAL A 777 -33.31 5.81 -4.42
N GLY A 778 -32.34 5.15 -5.06
CA GLY A 778 -31.65 3.96 -4.52
C GLY A 778 -30.86 4.25 -3.25
N VAL A 779 -30.36 5.47 -3.07
CA VAL A 779 -29.62 5.89 -1.88
C VAL A 779 -30.38 5.66 -0.57
N PHE A 780 -31.70 5.79 -0.58
CA PHE A 780 -32.51 5.63 0.64
C PHE A 780 -32.51 4.19 1.17
N ASP A 781 -32.27 3.18 0.32
CA ASP A 781 -32.15 1.78 0.72
C ASP A 781 -30.68 1.30 0.80
N GLU A 782 -29.77 1.97 0.11
CA GLU A 782 -28.35 1.62 0.06
C GLU A 782 -27.56 2.25 1.21
N ASP A 783 -27.77 3.56 1.46
CA ASP A 783 -27.01 4.30 2.47
C ASP A 783 -27.55 4.04 3.88
N THR A 784 -26.65 3.72 4.81
CA THR A 784 -26.99 3.39 6.20
C THR A 784 -27.72 4.52 6.94
N ARG A 785 -27.45 5.79 6.59
CA ARG A 785 -28.10 6.98 7.19
C ARG A 785 -29.60 7.04 6.94
N PHE A 786 -30.07 6.49 5.82
CA PHE A 786 -31.48 6.43 5.46
C PHE A 786 -32.08 5.05 5.71
N ARG A 787 -31.34 3.98 5.41
CA ARG A 787 -31.78 2.61 5.58
C ARG A 787 -32.07 2.26 7.04
N SER A 788 -31.22 2.69 8.00
CA SER A 788 -31.44 2.47 9.44
C SER A 788 -32.71 3.13 9.97
N GLU A 789 -33.18 4.16 9.30
CA GLU A 789 -34.43 4.89 9.66
C GLU A 789 -35.65 4.33 8.94
N GLY A 790 -35.53 3.25 8.18
CA GLY A 790 -36.62 2.51 7.53
C GLY A 790 -36.66 2.59 6.00
N GLY A 791 -35.63 3.17 5.38
CA GLY A 791 -35.42 3.13 3.94
C GLY A 791 -36.44 3.92 3.11
N PHE A 792 -36.40 3.70 1.78
CA PHE A 792 -37.29 4.38 0.84
C PHE A 792 -38.75 4.32 1.21
N LYS A 793 -39.29 3.13 1.48
CA LYS A 793 -40.73 2.94 1.75
C LYS A 793 -41.26 3.77 2.91
N LYS A 794 -40.45 3.93 3.98
CA LYS A 794 -40.90 4.71 5.16
C LYS A 794 -40.80 6.21 4.87
N ILE A 795 -39.73 6.63 4.23
CA ILE A 795 -39.51 8.04 3.94
C ILE A 795 -40.51 8.54 2.89
N ASP A 796 -40.81 7.73 1.86
CA ASP A 796 -41.76 8.05 0.82
C ASP A 796 -43.19 8.28 1.40
N ARG A 797 -43.60 7.49 2.40
CA ARG A 797 -44.85 7.73 3.13
C ARG A 797 -44.89 9.08 3.85
N ILE A 798 -43.76 9.53 4.37
CA ILE A 798 -43.67 10.86 5.01
C ILE A 798 -43.90 11.96 3.97
N PHE A 799 -43.38 11.79 2.76
CA PHE A 799 -43.65 12.68 1.63
C PHE A 799 -44.90 12.36 0.82
N GLN A 800 -45.85 11.62 1.42
CA GLN A 800 -47.13 11.30 0.80
C GLN A 800 -47.03 10.59 -0.56
N ASN A 801 -46.05 9.70 -0.70
CA ASN A 801 -45.65 8.96 -1.91
C ASN A 801 -45.17 9.89 -3.06
N LYS A 802 -44.48 10.98 -2.72
CA LYS A 802 -43.92 11.94 -3.67
C LYS A 802 -42.38 12.08 -3.54
N LEU A 803 -41.75 11.21 -2.77
CA LEU A 803 -40.30 11.30 -2.52
C LEU A 803 -39.48 11.29 -3.81
N GLU A 804 -39.83 10.41 -4.74
CA GLU A 804 -39.11 10.33 -6.04
C GLU A 804 -39.23 11.63 -6.82
N SER A 805 -40.40 12.24 -6.90
CA SER A 805 -40.59 13.49 -7.59
C SER A 805 -39.86 14.66 -6.92
N ILE A 806 -39.78 14.66 -5.58
CA ILE A 806 -39.04 15.65 -4.82
C ILE A 806 -37.54 15.52 -5.05
N VAL A 807 -37.01 14.30 -5.09
CA VAL A 807 -35.60 14.02 -5.39
C VAL A 807 -35.25 14.45 -6.81
N LEU A 808 -36.11 14.17 -7.79
CA LEU A 808 -35.90 14.61 -9.17
C LEU A 808 -35.91 16.13 -9.29
N GLU A 809 -36.84 16.81 -8.62
CA GLU A 809 -36.93 18.25 -8.63
C GLU A 809 -35.74 18.90 -7.91
N LEU A 810 -35.27 18.32 -6.79
CA LEU A 810 -34.05 18.77 -6.13
C LEU A 810 -32.84 18.64 -7.05
N ASN A 811 -32.70 17.54 -7.78
CA ASN A 811 -31.64 17.33 -8.76
C ASN A 811 -31.75 18.30 -9.95
N GLU A 812 -32.95 18.70 -10.35
CA GLU A 812 -33.12 19.74 -11.37
C GLU A 812 -32.60 21.10 -10.85
N TYR A 813 -32.91 21.45 -9.62
CA TYR A 813 -32.44 22.72 -9.02
C TYR A 813 -30.94 22.75 -8.75
N LEU A 814 -30.32 21.60 -8.46
CA LEU A 814 -28.87 21.48 -8.28
C LEU A 814 -28.10 21.91 -9.54
N TYR A 815 -28.64 21.66 -10.75
CA TYR A 815 -27.98 21.88 -12.02
C TYR A 815 -28.64 22.96 -12.89
N ASP A 816 -29.56 23.75 -12.27
CA ASP A 816 -30.18 24.90 -12.94
C ASP A 816 -29.25 26.12 -12.94
N ASP A 817 -28.60 26.37 -14.05
CA ASP A 817 -27.64 27.46 -14.26
C ASP A 817 -28.28 28.85 -14.39
N GLY A 818 -29.58 28.99 -14.04
CA GLY A 818 -30.28 30.30 -14.00
C GLY A 818 -30.53 30.94 -15.38
N GLY A 819 -30.89 30.12 -16.34
CA GLY A 819 -31.43 30.58 -17.62
C GLY A 819 -30.43 31.07 -18.64
N ARG A 820 -29.77 30.13 -19.30
CA ARG A 820 -29.41 30.19 -20.72
C ARG A 820 -29.75 28.82 -21.31
N SER A 821 -31.00 28.60 -21.64
CA SER A 821 -31.34 27.60 -22.66
C SER A 821 -30.73 28.11 -23.96
N ALA A 822 -29.77 27.38 -24.51
CA ALA A 822 -29.26 27.57 -25.88
C ALA A 822 -30.32 27.17 -26.89
#